data_522637ca8a85b7d236d5c3e1f413d626
#
_entry.id   522637ca8a85b7d236d5c3e1f413d626
#
_cell.length_a   1.000
_cell.length_b   1.000
_cell.length_c   1.000
_cell.angle_alpha   90.00
_cell.angle_beta   90.00
_cell.angle_gamma   90.00
#
_symmetry.space_group_name_H-M   'P 1'
#
loop_
_entity.id
_entity.type
_entity.pdbx_description
1 polymer ?
#
loop_
_entity_poly.entity_id
_entity_poly.type
_entity_poly.pdbx_seq_one_letter_code
_entity_poly.pdbx_strand_id
1 'polypeptide(L)'
;MPLQGFWWWVCCRHGFTLLGRYGEKEEEEESLEMSSPGVLMANRNGSADVGVTPPVHTSNGLERPLHVPEEKDSLISPPSSKVTCKDDQDVIVKGWLQREVCGEARRPWSRLKKYWFVLTPDSLDCYNSNEKPNKRLGSLVLTSLCSVMWPSKQTYKETGYWNVTVYGRKHCYRLYTEHLNEAVHWVCAIQKVIDSKDPLETPTQLLIKDIEENHCNQETVEEIYKLNPILRHTKNPLYAPLLPFPYGSDDHSPHNVKGYTALRDEAVKIFNSLQQMENERDPVPLMQGVLQTCLDLRPLRDEVYCQVIKQTTDPPEPGSVSDLRYWQLLTCMSCTYLPSPAVLRFLQFHLHRTKSCSPHTEMEKYSDFILSSLDKTKQREFVPSYEEISVLIQRQELICTVYYPGSGVCKVPITSHTTAGELVEEVITKLKLTHSKNVFALFEQNNHYEQALAKATIVADTLTRFENFTCKEKGFETRWRLYFKLYCFLDMDDVPKDSLEFSFLFEQAHEAVIHGYLPTNEETLQSLAALRLQFLNGDFSPNAPFPRLEELFPIYILHSRVLASSKPHITSKPSCPGLHKGLFSGALPNGLWNNSLVKQKAEESQKFKGRMKEEGANMMSAIVDKWKAVQSMDRTEVMATYLSIVKQWSGYGSTLFEIDFYMSSVGSFSQRLWLGINATSLSLYKHGEVDSFESIQYSQITSFGVSDNSTFKVSVGEKEMIFETSKVDEITQLINTYLTCISNGPPLPGECSSRYSEDPSQLV
;
A
#
# COMPACT_ATOMS: atom_id res chain seq x y z
N MET A 1 -12.96 2.00 -0.16
CA MET A 1 -12.09 1.70 -1.31
C MET A 1 -12.00 2.89 -2.25
N PRO A 2 -11.24 3.92 -1.97
CA PRO A 2 -10.69 4.80 -3.01
C PRO A 2 -9.21 5.17 -2.78
N LEU A 3 -8.41 4.31 -2.12
CA LEU A 3 -7.02 4.65 -1.78
C LEU A 3 -5.98 4.17 -2.80
N GLN A 4 -6.35 3.28 -3.71
CA GLN A 4 -5.39 2.68 -4.66
C GLN A 4 -5.05 3.58 -5.87
N GLY A 5 -5.91 4.50 -6.27
CA GLY A 5 -5.65 5.41 -7.40
C GLY A 5 -4.67 6.56 -7.10
N PHE A 6 -4.47 6.89 -5.84
CA PHE A 6 -3.68 8.07 -5.44
C PHE A 6 -2.18 7.80 -5.32
N TRP A 7 -1.78 6.56 -5.07
CA TRP A 7 -0.37 6.14 -5.00
C TRP A 7 0.37 6.36 -6.30
N TRP A 8 -0.31 6.15 -7.38
CA TRP A 8 0.23 6.32 -8.73
C TRP A 8 0.71 7.74 -9.01
N TRP A 9 0.04 8.73 -8.44
CA TRP A 9 0.30 10.15 -8.70
C TRP A 9 1.52 10.70 -7.94
N VAL A 10 1.82 10.19 -6.76
CA VAL A 10 2.94 10.68 -5.93
C VAL A 10 4.28 10.12 -6.43
N CYS A 11 4.33 8.85 -6.79
CA CYS A 11 5.52 8.26 -7.38
C CYS A 11 5.79 8.76 -8.81
N CYS A 12 4.74 9.13 -9.56
CA CYS A 12 4.86 9.59 -10.94
C CYS A 12 5.32 11.04 -11.09
N ARG A 13 5.24 11.87 -10.04
CA ARG A 13 5.54 13.31 -10.19
C ARG A 13 7.01 13.61 -10.47
N HIS A 14 7.93 12.73 -10.14
CA HIS A 14 9.38 12.96 -10.29
C HIS A 14 10.14 11.95 -11.14
N GLY A 15 9.59 10.79 -11.49
CA GLY A 15 10.34 9.76 -12.22
C GLY A 15 9.62 9.07 -13.36
N PHE A 16 8.30 9.14 -13.43
CA PHE A 16 7.49 8.32 -14.35
C PHE A 16 6.71 9.09 -15.42
N THR A 17 7.17 10.26 -15.84
CA THR A 17 6.64 10.98 -17.01
C THR A 17 6.63 10.13 -18.28
N LEU A 18 7.41 9.07 -18.37
CA LEU A 18 7.44 8.14 -19.51
C LEU A 18 6.42 7.01 -19.43
N LEU A 19 6.01 6.60 -18.21
CA LEU A 19 5.05 5.51 -18.02
C LEU A 19 3.60 5.99 -17.84
N GLY A 20 3.37 7.27 -17.51
CA GLY A 20 2.08 7.82 -17.07
C GLY A 20 1.34 8.76 -18.02
N ARG A 21 1.81 9.03 -19.23
CA ARG A 21 1.21 10.06 -20.10
C ARG A 21 -0.07 9.66 -20.86
N TYR A 22 -0.62 8.50 -20.64
CA TYR A 22 -1.84 8.06 -21.36
C TYR A 22 -3.17 8.28 -20.61
N GLY A 23 -3.16 8.81 -19.39
CA GLY A 23 -4.37 9.06 -18.59
C GLY A 23 -4.85 10.51 -18.50
N GLU A 24 -4.08 11.48 -18.98
CA GLU A 24 -4.40 12.92 -18.78
C GLU A 24 -5.16 13.58 -19.93
N LYS A 25 -5.61 12.85 -20.95
CA LYS A 25 -6.29 13.44 -22.10
C LYS A 25 -7.82 13.39 -22.07
N GLU A 26 -8.44 12.75 -21.09
CA GLU A 26 -9.91 12.66 -21.04
C GLU A 26 -10.60 13.57 -20.02
N GLU A 27 -9.87 14.26 -19.14
CA GLU A 27 -10.50 15.17 -18.14
C GLU A 27 -10.42 16.67 -18.46
N GLU A 28 -9.80 17.09 -19.57
CA GLU A 28 -9.72 18.51 -19.96
C GLU A 28 -10.77 18.97 -20.98
N GLU A 29 -11.65 18.11 -21.47
CA GLU A 29 -12.68 18.49 -22.45
C GLU A 29 -14.06 18.86 -21.86
N GLU A 30 -14.27 18.81 -20.54
CA GLU A 30 -15.59 19.11 -19.93
C GLU A 30 -15.71 20.43 -19.18
N SER A 31 -14.73 21.34 -19.24
CA SER A 31 -14.81 22.61 -18.50
C SER A 31 -14.52 23.90 -19.27
N LEU A 32 -14.76 23.93 -20.59
CA LEU A 32 -14.62 25.18 -21.37
C LEU A 32 -15.79 25.40 -22.34
N GLU A 33 -16.96 25.64 -21.79
CA GLU A 33 -17.99 26.46 -22.44
C GLU A 33 -18.43 27.54 -21.46
N MET A 34 -17.95 28.73 -21.67
CA MET A 34 -18.68 30.03 -21.67
C MET A 34 -17.72 31.20 -21.50
N SER A 35 -17.62 31.95 -22.55
CA SER A 35 -17.51 33.41 -22.63
C SER A 35 -16.44 33.94 -23.58
N SER A 36 -16.84 34.26 -24.77
CA SER A 36 -16.26 35.31 -25.62
C SER A 36 -17.06 36.59 -25.39
N PRO A 37 -16.72 37.82 -25.93
CA PRO A 37 -15.63 38.27 -26.80
C PRO A 37 -15.02 39.65 -26.44
N GLY A 38 -13.98 40.07 -27.20
CA GLY A 38 -13.63 41.48 -27.32
C GLY A 38 -12.17 41.79 -27.64
N VAL A 39 -11.81 41.78 -28.85
CA VAL A 39 -11.49 42.89 -29.79
C VAL A 39 -10.13 43.60 -29.63
N LEU A 40 -9.38 43.59 -30.77
CA LEU A 40 -8.52 44.61 -31.41
C LEU A 40 -6.98 44.57 -31.28
N MET A 41 -6.36 44.26 -32.44
CA MET A 41 -5.39 45.09 -33.21
C MET A 41 -4.01 45.35 -32.58
N ALA A 42 -2.92 45.35 -33.25
CA ALA A 42 -2.44 45.35 -34.63
C ALA A 42 -0.89 45.38 -34.66
N ASN A 43 -0.35 44.78 -35.74
CA ASN A 43 0.79 45.30 -36.52
C ASN A 43 2.23 45.34 -35.95
N ARG A 44 3.18 44.75 -36.58
CA ARG A 44 3.90 44.94 -37.87
C ARG A 44 5.39 44.62 -37.76
N ASN A 45 5.88 43.87 -38.75
CA ASN A 45 7.17 44.02 -39.49
C ASN A 45 8.48 43.82 -38.73
N GLY A 46 9.47 43.13 -39.26
CA GLY A 46 10.04 42.93 -40.55
C GLY A 46 11.27 42.03 -40.51
N SER A 47 11.40 41.25 -41.46
CA SER A 47 12.47 41.02 -42.47
C SER A 47 13.93 41.04 -42.05
N ALA A 48 14.68 40.02 -42.40
CA ALA A 48 15.65 39.79 -43.44
C ALA A 48 16.67 38.72 -43.01
N ASP A 49 16.72 37.58 -43.60
CA ASP A 49 17.53 37.19 -44.76
C ASP A 49 19.05 37.31 -44.53
N VAL A 50 19.75 36.18 -44.67
CA VAL A 50 20.90 35.90 -45.48
C VAL A 50 21.49 34.52 -45.07
N GLY A 51 21.47 33.62 -46.03
CA GLY A 51 22.11 32.35 -46.10
C GLY A 51 23.63 32.42 -46.33
N VAL A 52 24.23 31.28 -46.18
CA VAL A 52 25.38 30.77 -47.00
C VAL A 52 25.63 29.33 -46.59
N THR A 53 25.60 28.43 -47.56
CA THR A 53 26.11 27.05 -47.57
C THR A 53 27.54 26.99 -48.17
N PRO A 54 28.20 25.80 -48.35
CA PRO A 54 29.35 25.31 -47.61
C PRO A 54 30.65 25.35 -48.40
N PRO A 55 31.73 24.71 -47.98
CA PRO A 55 32.30 23.69 -48.85
C PRO A 55 32.90 22.44 -48.20
N VAL A 56 32.87 21.40 -48.99
CA VAL A 56 33.49 20.09 -48.99
C VAL A 56 35.02 20.18 -49.05
N HIS A 57 35.73 19.29 -48.35
CA HIS A 57 36.91 18.55 -48.87
C HIS A 57 37.31 17.38 -47.94
N THR A 58 37.16 16.18 -48.46
CA THR A 58 38.04 15.01 -48.65
C THR A 58 39.34 14.90 -47.86
N SER A 59 39.53 13.78 -47.14
CA SER A 59 40.47 12.71 -47.53
C SER A 59 40.65 11.62 -46.45
N ASN A 60 40.44 10.38 -46.87
CA ASN A 60 41.15 9.12 -46.66
C ASN A 60 41.79 8.76 -45.32
N GLY A 61 41.34 7.61 -44.77
CA GLY A 61 42.08 6.77 -43.83
C GLY A 61 41.31 5.48 -43.56
N LEU A 62 41.74 4.42 -44.23
CA LEU A 62 41.27 3.03 -44.07
C LEU A 62 41.53 2.54 -42.65
N GLU A 63 40.50 2.03 -41.98
CA GLU A 63 40.61 0.84 -41.11
C GLU A 63 39.27 0.10 -41.12
N ARG A 64 39.36 -1.18 -41.50
CA ARG A 64 38.23 -2.11 -41.57
C ARG A 64 37.87 -2.59 -40.20
N PRO A 65 36.58 -2.58 -39.77
CA PRO A 65 36.11 -3.40 -38.65
C PRO A 65 35.88 -4.84 -39.15
N LEU A 66 36.27 -5.77 -38.31
CA LEU A 66 36.03 -7.20 -38.44
C LEU A 66 34.54 -7.50 -38.59
N HIS A 67 34.18 -8.16 -39.66
CA HIS A 67 32.87 -8.72 -39.93
C HIS A 67 32.52 -9.78 -38.87
N VAL A 68 31.51 -9.51 -38.06
CA VAL A 68 30.66 -10.53 -37.45
C VAL A 68 29.65 -10.92 -38.56
N PRO A 69 29.39 -12.20 -38.83
CA PRO A 69 28.41 -12.58 -39.82
C PRO A 69 27.01 -12.16 -39.37
N GLU A 70 26.46 -11.13 -39.97
CA GLU A 70 25.03 -10.97 -40.05
C GLU A 70 24.47 -12.19 -40.79
N GLU A 71 23.71 -13.03 -40.11
CA GLU A 71 22.75 -13.89 -40.78
C GLU A 71 21.82 -12.97 -41.56
N LYS A 72 22.09 -12.84 -42.82
CA LYS A 72 21.16 -12.32 -43.80
C LYS A 72 19.92 -13.24 -43.74
N ASP A 73 18.89 -12.83 -43.04
CA ASP A 73 17.53 -13.24 -43.36
C ASP A 73 17.32 -12.86 -44.83
N SER A 74 17.62 -13.80 -45.70
CA SER A 74 17.24 -13.73 -47.09
C SER A 74 15.74 -13.53 -47.13
N LEU A 75 15.35 -12.35 -47.59
CA LEU A 75 14.03 -12.09 -48.16
C LEU A 75 13.81 -13.07 -49.34
N ILE A 76 13.51 -14.31 -48.98
CA ILE A 76 12.84 -15.22 -49.89
C ILE A 76 11.39 -14.75 -49.90
N SER A 77 11.07 -13.95 -50.92
CA SER A 77 9.69 -13.85 -51.36
C SER A 77 9.18 -15.28 -51.48
N PRO A 78 8.09 -15.67 -50.77
CA PRO A 78 7.61 -17.02 -50.91
C PRO A 78 7.26 -17.23 -52.39
N PRO A 79 7.73 -18.33 -52.99
CA PRO A 79 7.29 -18.67 -54.33
C PRO A 79 5.76 -18.70 -54.27
N SER A 80 5.15 -18.12 -55.30
CA SER A 80 3.73 -18.22 -55.56
C SER A 80 3.37 -19.71 -55.84
N SER A 81 3.55 -20.53 -54.81
CA SER A 81 3.10 -21.91 -54.83
C SER A 81 1.63 -21.93 -54.39
N LYS A 82 0.78 -22.42 -55.25
CA LYS A 82 -0.52 -22.94 -54.90
C LYS A 82 -0.34 -23.98 -53.79
N VAL A 83 -0.33 -23.50 -52.53
CA VAL A 83 -0.38 -24.41 -51.38
C VAL A 83 -1.81 -24.93 -51.35
N THR A 84 -2.03 -26.08 -51.92
CA THR A 84 -3.17 -26.95 -51.66
C THR A 84 -3.28 -27.15 -50.16
N CYS A 85 -4.45 -27.02 -49.58
CA CYS A 85 -4.74 -27.43 -48.23
C CYS A 85 -4.02 -28.76 -47.96
N LYS A 86 -3.20 -28.80 -46.89
CA LYS A 86 -2.70 -30.02 -46.34
C LYS A 86 -3.90 -30.94 -46.04
N ASP A 87 -3.75 -32.20 -46.20
CA ASP A 87 -4.78 -33.19 -46.01
C ASP A 87 -5.57 -32.96 -44.72
N ASP A 88 -6.88 -33.27 -44.73
CA ASP A 88 -7.84 -33.05 -43.61
C ASP A 88 -7.43 -33.78 -42.28
N GLN A 89 -6.29 -34.46 -42.25
CA GLN A 89 -5.80 -35.22 -41.08
C GLN A 89 -5.20 -34.35 -39.95
N ASP A 90 -4.76 -33.08 -40.27
CA ASP A 90 -4.12 -32.21 -39.30
C ASP A 90 -5.04 -31.06 -38.82
N VAL A 91 -6.32 -31.06 -39.17
CA VAL A 91 -7.26 -30.02 -38.81
C VAL A 91 -7.91 -30.31 -37.45
N ILE A 92 -7.70 -29.42 -36.47
CA ILE A 92 -8.29 -29.52 -35.12
C ILE A 92 -9.70 -28.92 -35.10
N VAL A 93 -9.84 -27.66 -35.57
CA VAL A 93 -11.11 -26.94 -35.68
C VAL A 93 -11.12 -26.13 -36.95
N LYS A 94 -12.26 -26.05 -37.62
CA LYS A 94 -12.48 -25.18 -38.78
C LYS A 94 -13.85 -24.54 -38.72
N GLY A 95 -13.96 -23.28 -39.18
CA GLY A 95 -15.26 -22.56 -39.14
C GLY A 95 -15.19 -21.15 -39.68
N TRP A 96 -16.37 -20.56 -39.83
CA TRP A 96 -16.49 -19.17 -40.21
C TRP A 96 -16.45 -18.26 -39.01
N LEU A 97 -15.46 -17.34 -38.94
CA LEU A 97 -15.39 -16.29 -37.93
C LEU A 97 -15.33 -14.93 -38.62
N GLN A 98 -15.84 -13.92 -37.96
CA GLN A 98 -15.70 -12.54 -38.39
C GLN A 98 -14.38 -11.98 -37.86
N ARG A 99 -13.67 -11.20 -38.67
CA ARG A 99 -12.44 -10.55 -38.32
C ARG A 99 -12.53 -9.06 -38.57
N GLU A 100 -11.97 -8.27 -37.68
CA GLU A 100 -11.80 -6.84 -37.86
C GLU A 100 -10.76 -6.54 -38.93
N VAL A 101 -11.15 -5.75 -39.94
CA VAL A 101 -10.26 -5.30 -41.01
C VAL A 101 -9.77 -3.91 -40.65
N CYS A 102 -8.47 -3.80 -40.31
CA CYS A 102 -7.83 -2.50 -40.15
C CYS A 102 -7.79 -1.78 -41.50
N GLY A 103 -8.63 -0.80 -41.69
CA GLY A 103 -8.57 0.14 -42.79
C GLY A 103 -8.29 1.54 -42.25
N GLU A 104 -7.57 2.34 -43.06
CA GLU A 104 -7.08 3.68 -42.70
C GLU A 104 -8.10 4.56 -41.96
N ALA A 105 -7.61 5.15 -40.87
CA ALA A 105 -8.07 6.35 -40.16
C ALA A 105 -9.55 6.82 -40.23
N ARG A 106 -10.17 6.91 -39.04
CA ARG A 106 -11.30 7.83 -38.74
C ARG A 106 -12.72 7.39 -39.06
N ARG A 107 -13.13 6.14 -38.72
CA ARG A 107 -14.54 5.86 -38.45
C ARG A 107 -14.68 4.88 -37.26
N PRO A 108 -15.62 5.10 -36.33
CA PRO A 108 -15.76 4.30 -35.09
C PRO A 108 -16.38 2.91 -35.26
N TRP A 109 -16.56 2.43 -36.49
CA TRP A 109 -17.12 1.10 -36.80
C TRP A 109 -16.24 0.41 -37.83
N SER A 110 -15.25 -0.37 -37.39
CA SER A 110 -14.54 -1.30 -38.27
C SER A 110 -15.54 -2.31 -38.84
N ARG A 111 -15.57 -2.48 -40.16
CA ARG A 111 -16.43 -3.48 -40.79
C ARG A 111 -15.90 -4.86 -40.48
N LEU A 112 -16.65 -5.63 -39.71
CA LEU A 112 -16.38 -7.04 -39.50
C LEU A 112 -16.58 -7.77 -40.84
N LYS A 113 -15.61 -8.55 -41.27
CA LYS A 113 -15.68 -9.38 -42.49
C LYS A 113 -15.51 -10.84 -42.12
N LYS A 114 -16.36 -11.68 -42.71
CA LYS A 114 -16.40 -13.12 -42.48
C LYS A 114 -15.30 -13.82 -43.28
N TYR A 115 -14.53 -14.67 -42.61
CA TYR A 115 -13.46 -15.47 -43.17
C TYR A 115 -13.53 -16.90 -42.67
N TRP A 116 -12.96 -17.84 -43.44
CA TRP A 116 -12.83 -19.21 -43.06
C TRP A 116 -11.53 -19.42 -42.29
N PHE A 117 -11.62 -19.87 -41.03
CA PHE A 117 -10.48 -20.15 -40.18
C PHE A 117 -10.29 -21.65 -40.05
N VAL A 118 -9.01 -22.06 -40.01
CA VAL A 118 -8.58 -23.44 -39.81
C VAL A 118 -7.50 -23.44 -38.74
N LEU A 119 -7.77 -24.14 -37.64
CA LEU A 119 -6.82 -24.40 -36.57
C LEU A 119 -6.11 -25.70 -36.87
N THR A 120 -4.79 -25.65 -36.95
CA THR A 120 -3.91 -26.78 -37.04
C THR A 120 -3.06 -26.93 -35.78
N PRO A 121 -2.29 -28.01 -35.56
CA PRO A 121 -1.34 -28.08 -34.47
C PRO A 121 -0.35 -26.91 -34.43
N ASP A 122 -0.01 -26.30 -35.57
CA ASP A 122 1.06 -25.32 -35.65
C ASP A 122 0.59 -23.88 -35.90
N SER A 123 -0.65 -23.70 -36.37
CA SER A 123 -1.10 -22.37 -36.80
C SER A 123 -2.62 -22.20 -36.79
N LEU A 124 -3.03 -20.94 -36.71
CA LEU A 124 -4.39 -20.49 -36.98
C LEU A 124 -4.39 -19.76 -38.34
N ASP A 125 -4.88 -20.47 -39.36
CA ASP A 125 -4.89 -20.00 -40.74
C ASP A 125 -6.21 -19.36 -41.14
N CYS A 126 -6.13 -18.31 -41.95
CA CYS A 126 -7.28 -17.54 -42.44
C CYS A 126 -7.41 -17.64 -43.96
N TYR A 127 -8.61 -17.98 -44.46
CA TYR A 127 -8.94 -18.15 -45.86
C TYR A 127 -10.14 -17.31 -46.23
N ASN A 128 -10.24 -16.99 -47.52
CA ASN A 128 -11.39 -16.23 -48.06
C ASN A 128 -12.64 -17.08 -48.25
N SER A 129 -12.51 -18.38 -48.47
CA SER A 129 -13.61 -19.33 -48.75
C SER A 129 -13.28 -20.72 -48.18
N ASN A 130 -14.28 -21.55 -47.98
CA ASN A 130 -14.14 -22.94 -47.58
C ASN A 130 -13.99 -23.93 -48.77
N GLU A 131 -14.10 -23.44 -50.03
CA GLU A 131 -14.01 -24.25 -51.24
C GLU A 131 -12.58 -24.36 -51.77
N LYS A 132 -12.17 -25.52 -52.24
CA LYS A 132 -10.82 -25.74 -52.84
C LYS A 132 -10.86 -25.46 -54.35
N PRO A 133 -9.85 -24.80 -54.96
CA PRO A 133 -8.57 -24.32 -54.35
C PRO A 133 -8.76 -22.96 -53.67
N ASN A 134 -8.27 -22.85 -52.40
CA ASN A 134 -8.44 -21.67 -51.58
C ASN A 134 -7.12 -20.95 -51.33
N LYS A 135 -7.10 -19.63 -51.45
CA LYS A 135 -5.91 -18.84 -51.16
C LYS A 135 -5.84 -18.51 -49.64
N ARG A 136 -4.76 -18.93 -48.96
CA ARG A 136 -4.50 -18.52 -47.60
C ARG A 136 -4.18 -17.01 -47.57
N LEU A 137 -4.97 -16.28 -46.78
CA LEU A 137 -4.86 -14.82 -46.60
C LEU A 137 -3.88 -14.45 -45.48
N GLY A 138 -3.76 -15.29 -44.47
CA GLY A 138 -2.86 -15.07 -43.35
C GLY A 138 -2.71 -16.33 -42.50
N SER A 139 -1.68 -16.34 -41.71
CA SER A 139 -1.37 -17.42 -40.77
C SER A 139 -0.81 -16.82 -39.49
N LEU A 140 -1.30 -17.25 -38.34
CA LEU A 140 -0.72 -16.96 -37.03
C LEU A 140 -0.12 -18.26 -36.50
N VAL A 141 1.21 -18.30 -36.47
CA VAL A 141 1.94 -19.46 -35.90
C VAL A 141 1.72 -19.47 -34.40
N LEU A 142 1.33 -20.65 -33.88
CA LEU A 142 1.09 -20.87 -32.48
C LEU A 142 2.33 -21.44 -31.80
N THR A 143 2.73 -20.80 -30.70
CA THR A 143 3.84 -21.18 -29.84
C THR A 143 3.40 -21.16 -28.39
N SER A 144 4.19 -21.68 -27.47
CA SER A 144 3.92 -21.63 -26.02
C SER A 144 3.81 -20.21 -25.45
N LEU A 145 4.31 -19.17 -26.17
CA LEU A 145 4.19 -17.77 -25.77
C LEU A 145 2.95 -17.08 -26.34
N CYS A 146 2.17 -17.73 -27.20
CA CYS A 146 0.89 -17.19 -27.66
C CYS A 146 -0.11 -17.19 -26.49
N SER A 147 -1.07 -16.28 -26.55
CA SER A 147 -2.19 -16.26 -25.60
C SER A 147 -3.51 -16.10 -26.33
N VAL A 148 -4.57 -16.63 -25.75
CA VAL A 148 -5.92 -16.46 -26.23
C VAL A 148 -6.80 -15.92 -25.10
N MET A 149 -7.57 -14.87 -25.39
CA MET A 149 -8.46 -14.24 -24.42
C MET A 149 -9.85 -14.85 -24.43
N TRP A 150 -10.42 -15.03 -23.26
CA TRP A 150 -11.78 -15.49 -23.08
C TRP A 150 -12.79 -14.46 -23.57
N PRO A 151 -13.97 -14.90 -24.07
CA PRO A 151 -15.03 -14.01 -24.54
C PRO A 151 -15.52 -13.06 -23.45
N SER A 152 -15.58 -11.76 -23.72
CA SER A 152 -15.99 -10.72 -22.79
C SER A 152 -17.48 -10.40 -22.92
N LYS A 153 -18.20 -10.38 -21.77
CA LYS A 153 -19.59 -9.88 -21.70
C LYS A 153 -19.67 -8.39 -22.03
N GLN A 154 -18.64 -7.64 -21.75
CA GLN A 154 -18.54 -6.20 -22.06
C GLN A 154 -18.53 -6.01 -23.59
N THR A 155 -17.62 -6.71 -24.28
CA THR A 155 -17.53 -6.65 -25.73
C THR A 155 -18.85 -7.09 -26.42
N TYR A 156 -19.53 -8.10 -25.87
CA TYR A 156 -20.84 -8.50 -26.37
C TYR A 156 -21.90 -7.40 -26.21
N LYS A 157 -21.94 -6.72 -25.08
CA LYS A 157 -22.86 -5.59 -24.85
C LYS A 157 -22.62 -4.43 -25.84
N GLU A 158 -21.36 -4.18 -26.18
CA GLU A 158 -20.95 -3.07 -27.05
C GLU A 158 -21.12 -3.39 -28.54
N THR A 159 -20.83 -4.62 -28.94
CA THR A 159 -20.74 -5.00 -30.36
C THR A 159 -21.85 -5.95 -30.86
N GLY A 160 -22.54 -6.65 -29.95
CA GLY A 160 -23.45 -7.74 -30.26
C GLY A 160 -22.76 -9.06 -30.64
N TYR A 161 -21.45 -9.14 -30.52
CA TYR A 161 -20.65 -10.32 -30.86
C TYR A 161 -19.72 -10.75 -29.70
N TRP A 162 -19.50 -12.05 -29.58
CA TRP A 162 -18.52 -12.61 -28.67
C TRP A 162 -17.14 -12.59 -29.34
N ASN A 163 -16.16 -12.03 -28.63
CA ASN A 163 -14.79 -11.93 -29.13
C ASN A 163 -13.93 -13.12 -28.76
N VAL A 164 -13.01 -13.48 -29.65
CA VAL A 164 -11.88 -14.39 -29.41
C VAL A 164 -10.64 -13.67 -29.92
N THR A 165 -9.77 -13.24 -29.01
CA THR A 165 -8.53 -12.54 -29.38
C THR A 165 -7.36 -13.46 -29.17
N VAL A 166 -6.56 -13.68 -30.23
CA VAL A 166 -5.37 -14.53 -30.22
C VAL A 166 -4.14 -13.68 -30.46
N TYR A 167 -3.25 -13.65 -29.50
CA TYR A 167 -2.01 -12.90 -29.59
C TYR A 167 -0.86 -13.78 -30.05
N GLY A 168 -0.21 -13.39 -31.10
CA GLY A 168 1.01 -14.02 -31.61
C GLY A 168 2.18 -13.05 -31.65
N ARG A 169 3.36 -13.54 -32.02
CA ARG A 169 4.62 -12.78 -31.98
C ARG A 169 4.59 -11.47 -32.78
N LYS A 170 4.00 -11.47 -33.98
CA LYS A 170 4.04 -10.30 -34.90
C LYS A 170 2.71 -9.55 -35.00
N HIS A 171 1.60 -10.21 -34.75
CA HIS A 171 0.27 -9.65 -34.87
C HIS A 171 -0.73 -10.43 -34.03
N CYS A 172 -1.90 -9.85 -33.81
CA CYS A 172 -3.02 -10.51 -33.16
C CYS A 172 -4.19 -10.69 -34.12
N TYR A 173 -5.01 -11.72 -33.86
CA TYR A 173 -6.29 -11.90 -34.52
C TYR A 173 -7.41 -11.59 -33.54
N ARG A 174 -8.21 -10.55 -33.85
CA ARG A 174 -9.45 -10.25 -33.17
C ARG A 174 -10.58 -10.86 -33.97
N LEU A 175 -11.17 -11.93 -33.43
CA LEU A 175 -12.17 -12.74 -34.08
C LEU A 175 -13.49 -12.58 -33.33
N TYR A 176 -14.59 -12.66 -34.05
CA TYR A 176 -15.94 -12.45 -33.51
C TYR A 176 -16.88 -13.51 -34.00
N THR A 177 -17.81 -13.95 -33.13
CA THR A 177 -18.90 -14.85 -33.44
C THR A 177 -20.17 -14.43 -32.72
N GLU A 178 -21.34 -14.84 -33.26
CA GLU A 178 -22.65 -14.54 -32.66
C GLU A 178 -22.96 -15.42 -31.44
N HIS A 179 -22.32 -16.58 -31.33
CA HIS A 179 -22.63 -17.58 -30.32
C HIS A 179 -21.51 -17.75 -29.29
N LEU A 180 -21.86 -17.63 -28.00
CA LEU A 180 -20.92 -17.84 -26.91
C LEU A 180 -20.27 -19.22 -26.95
N ASN A 181 -21.06 -20.28 -27.18
CA ASN A 181 -20.55 -21.63 -27.22
C ASN A 181 -19.49 -21.84 -28.32
N GLU A 182 -19.67 -21.20 -29.47
CA GLU A 182 -18.68 -21.23 -30.55
C GLU A 182 -17.40 -20.48 -30.15
N ALA A 183 -17.53 -19.29 -29.55
CA ALA A 183 -16.38 -18.55 -29.03
C ALA A 183 -15.58 -19.36 -27.99
N VAL A 184 -16.27 -19.96 -27.03
CA VAL A 184 -15.65 -20.83 -26.00
C VAL A 184 -14.98 -22.04 -26.64
N HIS A 185 -15.63 -22.70 -27.62
CA HIS A 185 -15.05 -23.83 -28.33
C HIS A 185 -13.72 -23.46 -29.02
N TRP A 186 -13.68 -22.33 -29.72
CA TRP A 186 -12.45 -21.83 -30.36
C TRP A 186 -11.37 -21.49 -29.32
N VAL A 187 -11.71 -20.81 -28.23
CA VAL A 187 -10.75 -20.49 -27.17
C VAL A 187 -10.15 -21.76 -26.58
N CYS A 188 -10.98 -22.72 -26.18
CA CYS A 188 -10.51 -23.98 -25.62
C CYS A 188 -9.61 -24.77 -26.58
N ALA A 189 -9.98 -24.82 -27.87
CA ALA A 189 -9.19 -25.51 -28.87
C ALA A 189 -7.83 -24.83 -29.12
N ILE A 190 -7.80 -23.51 -29.24
CA ILE A 190 -6.56 -22.72 -29.42
C ILE A 190 -5.69 -22.85 -28.16
N GLN A 191 -6.26 -22.71 -26.96
CA GLN A 191 -5.51 -22.86 -25.69
C GLN A 191 -4.86 -24.23 -25.61
N LYS A 192 -5.60 -25.28 -25.92
CA LYS A 192 -5.06 -26.66 -25.95
C LYS A 192 -3.88 -26.82 -26.92
N VAL A 193 -3.91 -26.16 -28.08
CA VAL A 193 -2.78 -26.15 -29.01
C VAL A 193 -1.59 -25.41 -28.41
N ILE A 194 -1.81 -24.24 -27.80
CA ILE A 194 -0.75 -23.47 -27.15
C ILE A 194 -0.11 -24.30 -26.00
N ASP A 195 -0.91 -24.92 -25.17
CA ASP A 195 -0.45 -25.72 -24.03
C ASP A 195 0.30 -27.00 -24.46
N SER A 196 0.04 -27.51 -25.68
CA SER A 196 0.75 -28.66 -26.23
C SER A 196 2.12 -28.33 -26.83
N LYS A 197 2.48 -27.04 -26.93
CA LYS A 197 3.76 -26.60 -27.47
C LYS A 197 4.88 -26.71 -26.45
N ASP A 198 6.04 -27.11 -26.90
CA ASP A 198 7.24 -27.10 -26.09
C ASP A 198 7.52 -25.67 -25.58
N PRO A 199 7.88 -25.52 -24.30
CA PRO A 199 8.25 -24.23 -23.74
C PRO A 199 9.37 -23.57 -24.54
N LEU A 200 9.15 -22.33 -24.97
CA LEU A 200 10.19 -21.52 -25.59
C LEU A 200 11.11 -20.99 -24.51
N GLU A 201 12.32 -21.50 -24.42
CA GLU A 201 13.36 -21.03 -23.51
C GLU A 201 14.17 -19.91 -24.17
N THR A 202 14.40 -18.83 -23.43
CA THR A 202 15.30 -17.75 -23.85
C THR A 202 16.76 -18.14 -23.57
N PRO A 203 17.74 -17.54 -24.25
CA PRO A 203 19.14 -17.76 -23.93
C PRO A 203 19.49 -17.46 -22.46
N THR A 204 18.78 -16.53 -21.82
CA THR A 204 18.94 -16.22 -20.41
C THR A 204 18.46 -17.35 -19.50
N GLN A 205 17.33 -17.99 -19.83
CA GLN A 205 16.84 -19.15 -19.08
C GLN A 205 17.79 -20.34 -19.21
N LEU A 206 18.27 -20.63 -20.42
CA LEU A 206 19.24 -21.68 -20.66
C LEU A 206 20.51 -21.45 -19.83
N LEU A 207 21.02 -20.22 -19.79
CA LEU A 207 22.18 -19.86 -18.98
C LEU A 207 21.93 -20.09 -17.48
N ILE A 208 20.78 -19.66 -16.95
CA ILE A 208 20.43 -19.84 -15.54
C ILE A 208 20.36 -21.35 -15.23
N LYS A 209 19.79 -22.14 -16.13
CA LYS A 209 19.68 -23.60 -16.00
C LYS A 209 21.05 -24.27 -16.00
N ASP A 210 21.92 -23.89 -16.97
CA ASP A 210 23.30 -24.39 -17.04
C ASP A 210 24.10 -24.09 -15.77
N ILE A 211 23.93 -22.88 -15.22
CA ILE A 211 24.55 -22.48 -13.95
C ILE A 211 23.98 -23.33 -12.79
N GLU A 212 22.69 -23.53 -12.75
CA GLU A 212 22.02 -24.33 -11.71
C GLU A 212 22.46 -25.81 -11.75
N GLU A 213 22.56 -26.41 -12.93
CA GLU A 213 22.99 -27.78 -13.12
C GLU A 213 24.47 -27.98 -12.75
N ASN A 214 25.32 -26.98 -12.92
CA ASN A 214 26.73 -27.03 -12.63
C ASN A 214 27.13 -26.34 -11.33
N HIS A 215 26.21 -26.02 -10.45
CA HIS A 215 26.43 -25.20 -9.23
C HIS A 215 27.53 -25.76 -8.29
N CYS A 216 27.81 -27.08 -8.34
CA CYS A 216 28.85 -27.73 -7.55
C CYS A 216 30.26 -27.50 -8.13
N ASN A 217 30.41 -27.03 -9.37
CA ASN A 217 31.68 -26.80 -10.04
C ASN A 217 31.86 -25.34 -10.43
N GLN A 218 32.49 -24.57 -9.55
CA GLN A 218 32.66 -23.13 -9.72
C GLN A 218 33.45 -22.75 -10.96
N GLU A 219 34.42 -23.58 -11.37
CA GLU A 219 35.23 -23.32 -12.59
C GLU A 219 34.36 -23.47 -13.82
N THR A 220 33.56 -24.51 -13.92
CA THR A 220 32.62 -24.71 -15.05
C THR A 220 31.59 -23.59 -15.12
N VAL A 221 31.04 -23.15 -13.99
CA VAL A 221 30.09 -22.04 -13.95
C VAL A 221 30.77 -20.74 -14.42
N GLU A 222 31.98 -20.47 -14.01
CA GLU A 222 32.75 -19.30 -14.50
C GLU A 222 33.03 -19.33 -16.01
N GLU A 223 33.29 -20.52 -16.57
CA GLU A 223 33.44 -20.70 -18.03
C GLU A 223 32.12 -20.46 -18.76
N ILE A 224 31.01 -21.04 -18.28
CA ILE A 224 29.66 -20.82 -18.82
C ILE A 224 29.36 -19.32 -18.84
N TYR A 225 29.66 -18.64 -17.74
CA TYR A 225 29.44 -17.20 -17.60
C TYR A 225 30.27 -16.38 -18.60
N LYS A 226 31.56 -16.72 -18.78
CA LYS A 226 32.45 -16.05 -19.72
C LYS A 226 32.07 -16.25 -21.19
N LEU A 227 31.54 -17.42 -21.50
CA LEU A 227 31.15 -17.77 -22.88
C LEU A 227 29.80 -17.14 -23.27
N ASN A 228 29.03 -16.66 -22.34
CA ASN A 228 27.68 -16.14 -22.60
C ASN A 228 27.59 -14.62 -22.51
N PRO A 229 27.68 -13.87 -23.63
CA PRO A 229 27.71 -12.41 -23.64
C PRO A 229 26.36 -11.77 -23.37
N ILE A 230 25.26 -12.56 -23.31
CA ILE A 230 23.90 -12.00 -23.20
C ILE A 230 23.66 -11.24 -21.89
N LEU A 231 24.36 -11.64 -20.84
CA LEU A 231 24.29 -11.01 -19.53
C LEU A 231 25.45 -10.06 -19.24
N ARG A 232 26.14 -9.56 -20.22
CA ARG A 232 27.11 -8.49 -20.05
C ARG A 232 26.47 -7.13 -20.24
N HIS A 233 27.05 -6.14 -19.59
CA HIS A 233 26.65 -4.73 -19.70
C HIS A 233 26.42 -4.30 -21.16
N THR A 234 25.38 -3.50 -21.40
CA THR A 234 25.11 -2.92 -22.72
C THR A 234 24.58 -1.49 -22.60
N LYS A 235 25.02 -0.63 -23.48
CA LYS A 235 24.46 0.71 -23.68
C LYS A 235 23.29 0.73 -24.69
N ASN A 236 23.07 -0.40 -25.37
CA ASN A 236 22.00 -0.51 -26.36
C ASN A 236 20.67 -0.83 -25.65
N PRO A 237 19.54 -0.28 -26.14
CA PRO A 237 18.23 -0.63 -25.62
C PRO A 237 17.90 -2.10 -25.87
N LEU A 238 17.09 -2.70 -25.00
CA LEU A 238 16.54 -4.03 -25.27
C LEU A 238 15.33 -3.91 -26.20
N TYR A 239 15.24 -4.82 -27.17
CA TYR A 239 14.10 -4.96 -28.08
C TYR A 239 13.11 -6.05 -27.62
N ALA A 240 13.52 -6.87 -26.69
CA ALA A 240 12.72 -7.94 -26.10
C ALA A 240 13.21 -8.20 -24.67
N PRO A 241 12.35 -8.71 -23.79
CA PRO A 241 12.75 -9.17 -22.45
C PRO A 241 13.81 -10.26 -22.50
N LEU A 242 14.59 -10.38 -21.45
CA LEU A 242 15.58 -11.45 -21.25
C LEU A 242 14.88 -12.79 -20.94
N LEU A 243 13.74 -12.76 -20.27
CA LEU A 243 12.92 -13.92 -19.94
C LEU A 243 11.69 -14.00 -20.84
N PRO A 244 11.07 -15.19 -21.03
CA PRO A 244 9.91 -15.33 -21.88
C PRO A 244 8.66 -14.83 -21.18
N PHE A 245 7.91 -13.95 -21.84
CA PHE A 245 6.59 -13.52 -21.43
C PHE A 245 5.56 -13.84 -22.49
N PRO A 246 4.33 -14.19 -22.13
CA PRO A 246 3.23 -14.36 -23.08
C PRO A 246 3.02 -13.11 -23.92
N TYR A 247 2.62 -13.28 -25.17
CA TYR A 247 2.19 -12.17 -26.02
C TYR A 247 0.80 -11.71 -25.60
N GLY A 248 0.56 -10.40 -25.67
CA GLY A 248 -0.73 -9.80 -25.30
C GLY A 248 -0.81 -9.34 -23.85
N SER A 249 -1.89 -8.66 -23.53
CA SER A 249 -2.25 -8.23 -22.17
C SER A 249 -3.52 -8.94 -21.74
N ASP A 250 -3.62 -9.33 -20.48
CA ASP A 250 -4.88 -9.76 -19.88
C ASP A 250 -5.78 -8.54 -19.70
N ASP A 251 -6.76 -8.33 -20.61
CA ASP A 251 -7.72 -7.21 -20.53
C ASP A 251 -8.56 -7.23 -19.25
N HIS A 252 -8.57 -8.34 -18.52
CA HIS A 252 -9.26 -8.48 -17.23
C HIS A 252 -8.32 -8.47 -16.02
N SER A 253 -7.03 -8.25 -16.24
CA SER A 253 -6.07 -8.16 -15.14
C SER A 253 -6.28 -6.83 -14.38
N PRO A 254 -6.22 -6.83 -13.02
CA PRO A 254 -6.23 -5.60 -12.23
C PRO A 254 -5.10 -4.64 -12.60
N HIS A 255 -4.15 -5.06 -13.43
CA HIS A 255 -3.03 -4.27 -13.94
C HIS A 255 -3.46 -3.16 -14.91
N ASN A 256 -4.52 -3.38 -15.72
CA ASN A 256 -5.04 -2.35 -16.63
C ASN A 256 -5.63 -1.15 -15.89
N VAL A 257 -6.17 -1.36 -14.67
CA VAL A 257 -6.69 -0.28 -13.81
C VAL A 257 -5.58 0.68 -13.37
N LYS A 258 -4.32 0.21 -13.34
CA LYS A 258 -3.15 1.01 -12.98
C LYS A 258 -2.39 1.58 -14.19
N GLY A 259 -2.90 1.40 -15.40
CA GLY A 259 -2.32 1.93 -16.65
C GLY A 259 -1.07 1.18 -17.15
N TYR A 260 -0.79 -0.02 -16.65
CA TYR A 260 0.31 -0.85 -17.16
C TYR A 260 -0.06 -1.46 -18.52
N THR A 261 0.97 -1.58 -19.38
CA THR A 261 0.87 -2.29 -20.67
C THR A 261 1.16 -3.80 -20.48
N ALA A 262 1.31 -4.55 -21.57
CA ALA A 262 1.69 -5.95 -21.48
C ALA A 262 3.03 -6.13 -20.75
N LEU A 263 3.18 -7.23 -19.96
CA LEU A 263 4.38 -7.52 -19.17
C LEU A 263 5.66 -7.40 -19.99
N ARG A 264 5.62 -7.87 -21.25
CA ARG A 264 6.74 -7.78 -22.17
C ARG A 264 7.18 -6.34 -22.45
N ASP A 265 6.21 -5.44 -22.66
CA ASP A 265 6.49 -4.04 -22.97
C ASP A 265 6.94 -3.29 -21.71
N GLU A 266 6.38 -3.62 -20.55
CA GLU A 266 6.85 -3.08 -19.27
C GLU A 266 8.27 -3.50 -18.94
N ALA A 267 8.65 -4.76 -19.21
CA ALA A 267 10.04 -5.22 -19.06
C ALA A 267 11.05 -4.40 -19.87
N VAL A 268 10.71 -4.09 -21.12
CA VAL A 268 11.56 -3.25 -22.01
C VAL A 268 11.58 -1.79 -21.51
N LYS A 269 10.44 -1.26 -21.07
CA LYS A 269 10.37 0.10 -20.50
C LYS A 269 11.23 0.23 -19.25
N ILE A 270 11.20 -0.77 -18.35
CA ILE A 270 12.04 -0.78 -17.16
C ILE A 270 13.51 -0.71 -17.55
N PHE A 271 13.96 -1.50 -18.53
CA PHE A 271 15.36 -1.46 -18.96
C PHE A 271 15.77 -0.07 -19.46
N ASN A 272 14.91 0.60 -20.21
CA ASN A 272 15.15 1.98 -20.64
C ASN A 272 15.24 2.95 -19.43
N SER A 273 14.42 2.74 -18.41
CA SER A 273 14.49 3.52 -17.16
C SER A 273 15.78 3.25 -16.38
N LEU A 274 16.28 2.00 -16.41
CA LEU A 274 17.58 1.65 -15.82
C LEU A 274 18.72 2.40 -16.51
N GLN A 275 18.73 2.47 -17.85
CA GLN A 275 19.73 3.22 -18.59
C GLN A 275 19.61 4.74 -18.37
N GLN A 276 18.40 5.28 -18.23
CA GLN A 276 18.17 6.68 -17.88
C GLN A 276 18.75 7.01 -16.51
N MET A 277 18.60 6.10 -15.52
CA MET A 277 19.09 6.26 -14.15
C MET A 277 20.60 6.49 -14.07
N GLU A 278 21.39 5.99 -15.03
CA GLU A 278 22.86 6.18 -15.07
C GLU A 278 23.26 7.66 -15.00
N ASN A 279 22.52 8.52 -15.69
CA ASN A 279 22.84 9.93 -15.86
C ASN A 279 21.96 10.86 -15.03
N GLU A 280 21.02 10.29 -14.24
CA GLU A 280 20.09 11.11 -13.45
C GLU A 280 20.80 11.72 -12.24
N ARG A 281 20.50 12.99 -11.95
CA ARG A 281 21.05 13.68 -10.78
C ARG A 281 20.55 13.06 -9.47
N ASP A 282 19.24 12.80 -9.39
CA ASP A 282 18.61 12.10 -8.28
C ASP A 282 17.96 10.80 -8.79
N PRO A 283 18.60 9.62 -8.56
CA PRO A 283 18.10 8.36 -9.08
C PRO A 283 16.95 7.77 -8.23
N VAL A 284 16.71 8.27 -7.01
CA VAL A 284 15.78 7.66 -6.06
C VAL A 284 14.36 7.55 -6.62
N PRO A 285 13.79 8.57 -7.29
CA PRO A 285 12.45 8.45 -7.88
C PRO A 285 12.35 7.35 -8.97
N LEU A 286 13.41 7.19 -9.79
CA LEU A 286 13.44 6.11 -10.79
C LEU A 286 13.55 4.74 -10.11
N MET A 287 14.37 4.61 -9.07
CA MET A 287 14.46 3.39 -8.27
C MET A 287 13.10 3.03 -7.65
N GLN A 288 12.43 3.99 -7.02
CA GLN A 288 11.08 3.78 -6.46
C GLN A 288 10.10 3.30 -7.53
N GLY A 289 10.16 3.86 -8.72
CA GLY A 289 9.28 3.45 -9.80
C GLY A 289 9.55 2.03 -10.30
N VAL A 290 10.78 1.62 -10.45
CA VAL A 290 11.13 0.24 -10.80
C VAL A 290 10.65 -0.73 -9.71
N LEU A 291 10.90 -0.40 -8.44
CA LEU A 291 10.45 -1.19 -7.30
C LEU A 291 8.92 -1.31 -7.24
N GLN A 292 8.20 -0.21 -7.47
CA GLN A 292 6.73 -0.20 -7.50
C GLN A 292 6.19 -1.10 -8.62
N THR A 293 6.75 -0.98 -9.82
CA THR A 293 6.33 -1.82 -10.95
C THR A 293 6.52 -3.31 -10.63
N CYS A 294 7.63 -3.69 -9.98
CA CYS A 294 7.89 -5.07 -9.58
C CYS A 294 7.04 -5.55 -8.38
N LEU A 295 6.57 -4.66 -7.51
CA LEU A 295 5.61 -5.00 -6.47
C LEU A 295 4.22 -5.24 -7.06
N ASP A 296 3.81 -4.41 -8.00
CA ASP A 296 2.53 -4.50 -8.69
C ASP A 296 2.48 -5.67 -9.68
N LEU A 297 3.55 -5.87 -10.45
CA LEU A 297 3.68 -6.89 -11.48
C LEU A 297 4.73 -7.93 -11.08
N ARG A 298 4.36 -8.82 -10.17
CA ARG A 298 5.27 -9.86 -9.63
C ARG A 298 6.05 -10.65 -10.69
N PRO A 299 5.49 -11.03 -11.86
CA PRO A 299 6.23 -11.74 -12.89
C PRO A 299 7.45 -10.98 -13.43
N LEU A 300 7.49 -9.65 -13.28
CA LEU A 300 8.64 -8.85 -13.73
C LEU A 300 9.84 -8.90 -12.77
N ARG A 301 9.71 -9.41 -11.57
CA ARG A 301 10.79 -9.45 -10.57
C ARG A 301 12.02 -10.17 -11.11
N ASP A 302 11.85 -11.38 -11.62
CA ASP A 302 12.94 -12.19 -12.18
C ASP A 302 13.61 -11.48 -13.36
N GLU A 303 12.82 -10.93 -14.25
CA GLU A 303 13.31 -10.18 -15.41
C GLU A 303 14.18 -9.00 -14.97
N VAL A 304 13.71 -8.19 -14.02
CA VAL A 304 14.43 -6.99 -13.57
C VAL A 304 15.71 -7.37 -12.82
N TYR A 305 15.69 -8.45 -12.03
CA TYR A 305 16.92 -8.99 -11.46
C TYR A 305 17.92 -9.40 -12.54
N CYS A 306 17.49 -10.10 -13.58
CA CYS A 306 18.35 -10.45 -14.71
C CYS A 306 18.89 -9.20 -15.45
N GLN A 307 18.05 -8.18 -15.63
CA GLN A 307 18.47 -6.91 -16.25
C GLN A 307 19.54 -6.20 -15.42
N VAL A 308 19.37 -6.14 -14.10
CA VAL A 308 20.34 -5.48 -13.21
C VAL A 308 21.64 -6.30 -13.12
N ILE A 309 21.55 -7.64 -13.02
CA ILE A 309 22.74 -8.52 -13.08
C ILE A 309 23.47 -8.30 -14.40
N LYS A 310 22.76 -8.20 -15.52
CA LYS A 310 23.36 -7.86 -16.82
C LYS A 310 24.15 -6.56 -16.77
N GLN A 311 23.57 -5.50 -16.22
CA GLN A 311 24.20 -4.17 -16.22
C GLN A 311 25.36 -4.07 -15.21
N THR A 312 25.41 -4.93 -14.18
CA THR A 312 26.52 -5.04 -13.22
C THR A 312 27.60 -6.04 -13.65
N THR A 313 27.45 -6.69 -14.80
CA THR A 313 28.41 -7.67 -15.32
C THR A 313 29.36 -7.02 -16.33
N ASP A 314 30.66 -7.04 -16.04
CA ASP A 314 31.72 -6.50 -16.87
C ASP A 314 31.39 -5.09 -17.46
N PRO A 315 31.07 -4.09 -16.60
CA PRO A 315 30.78 -2.74 -17.07
C PRO A 315 32.03 -2.10 -17.65
N PRO A 316 31.88 -1.12 -18.56
CA PRO A 316 33.02 -0.47 -19.19
C PRO A 316 33.90 0.31 -18.22
N GLU A 317 33.32 0.84 -17.15
CA GLU A 317 34.00 1.61 -16.11
C GLU A 317 33.54 1.10 -14.71
N PRO A 318 34.12 -0.02 -14.24
CA PRO A 318 33.77 -0.59 -12.94
C PRO A 318 33.96 0.41 -11.79
N GLY A 319 32.97 0.54 -10.92
CA GLY A 319 32.99 1.47 -9.78
C GLY A 319 32.72 2.94 -10.15
N SER A 320 32.40 3.24 -11.39
CA SER A 320 31.91 4.58 -11.77
C SER A 320 30.55 4.88 -11.13
N VAL A 321 30.17 6.16 -11.10
CA VAL A 321 28.85 6.56 -10.57
C VAL A 321 27.72 5.84 -11.29
N SER A 322 27.82 5.67 -12.59
CA SER A 322 26.82 4.95 -13.41
C SER A 322 26.72 3.47 -13.03
N ASP A 323 27.86 2.79 -12.87
CA ASP A 323 27.90 1.39 -12.42
C ASP A 323 27.33 1.24 -11.00
N LEU A 324 27.73 2.10 -10.08
CA LEU A 324 27.23 2.07 -8.69
C LEU A 324 25.71 2.29 -8.59
N ARG A 325 25.05 2.96 -9.57
CA ARG A 325 23.60 3.11 -9.60
C ARG A 325 22.89 1.76 -9.68
N TYR A 326 23.40 0.83 -10.46
CA TYR A 326 22.83 -0.51 -10.56
C TYR A 326 23.01 -1.32 -9.27
N TRP A 327 24.17 -1.19 -8.61
CA TRP A 327 24.42 -1.82 -7.31
C TRP A 327 23.50 -1.24 -6.22
N GLN A 328 23.28 0.06 -6.24
CA GLN A 328 22.34 0.75 -5.36
C GLN A 328 20.91 0.23 -5.56
N LEU A 329 20.45 0.12 -6.82
CA LEU A 329 19.13 -0.44 -7.12
C LEU A 329 19.05 -1.91 -6.70
N LEU A 330 20.05 -2.73 -6.98
CA LEU A 330 20.09 -4.13 -6.57
C LEU A 330 19.98 -4.29 -5.04
N THR A 331 20.62 -3.39 -4.29
CA THR A 331 20.49 -3.30 -2.82
C THR A 331 19.06 -3.02 -2.41
N CYS A 332 18.40 -2.03 -3.02
CA CYS A 332 17.00 -1.71 -2.73
C CYS A 332 16.06 -2.87 -3.11
N MET A 333 16.29 -3.53 -4.26
CA MET A 333 15.52 -4.70 -4.67
C MET A 333 15.63 -5.84 -3.66
N SER A 334 16.87 -6.16 -3.24
CA SER A 334 17.13 -7.23 -2.27
C SER A 334 16.49 -6.99 -0.91
N CYS A 335 16.24 -5.73 -0.53
CA CYS A 335 15.53 -5.34 0.69
C CYS A 335 14.01 -5.20 0.50
N THR A 336 13.47 -5.38 -0.71
CA THR A 336 12.04 -5.17 -0.99
C THR A 336 11.33 -6.47 -1.35
N TYR A 337 11.92 -7.29 -2.19
CA TYR A 337 11.37 -8.57 -2.64
C TYR A 337 12.45 -9.51 -3.14
N LEU A 338 12.20 -10.81 -3.03
CA LEU A 338 13.07 -11.84 -3.59
C LEU A 338 12.63 -12.22 -5.02
N PRO A 339 13.58 -12.65 -5.88
CA PRO A 339 13.26 -13.30 -7.15
C PRO A 339 12.86 -14.77 -6.90
N SER A 340 12.54 -15.49 -7.99
CA SER A 340 12.34 -16.94 -7.93
C SER A 340 13.60 -17.67 -7.45
N PRO A 341 13.48 -18.90 -6.93
CA PRO A 341 14.64 -19.66 -6.43
C PRO A 341 15.75 -19.86 -7.45
N ALA A 342 15.41 -20.01 -8.75
CA ALA A 342 16.40 -20.18 -9.82
C ALA A 342 17.20 -18.87 -10.05
N VAL A 343 16.50 -17.75 -10.14
CA VAL A 343 17.14 -16.44 -10.29
C VAL A 343 17.88 -16.02 -9.01
N LEU A 344 17.39 -16.42 -7.83
CA LEU A 344 18.08 -16.17 -6.57
C LEU A 344 19.46 -16.86 -6.53
N ARG A 345 19.53 -18.14 -6.94
CA ARG A 345 20.83 -18.84 -7.06
C ARG A 345 21.77 -18.18 -8.06
N PHE A 346 21.23 -17.76 -9.19
CA PHE A 346 22.00 -17.00 -10.17
C PHE A 346 22.53 -15.67 -9.59
N LEU A 347 21.68 -14.94 -8.88
CA LEU A 347 22.08 -13.71 -8.18
C LEU A 347 23.19 -13.98 -7.14
N GLN A 348 23.03 -14.99 -6.29
CA GLN A 348 24.03 -15.38 -5.30
C GLN A 348 25.38 -15.70 -5.97
N PHE A 349 25.35 -16.45 -7.07
CA PHE A 349 26.55 -16.72 -7.86
C PHE A 349 27.20 -15.44 -8.37
N HIS A 350 26.42 -14.52 -8.95
CA HIS A 350 26.92 -13.24 -9.45
C HIS A 350 27.57 -12.41 -8.31
N LEU A 351 26.97 -12.36 -7.14
CA LEU A 351 27.49 -11.63 -5.97
C LEU A 351 28.81 -12.25 -5.46
N HIS A 352 28.86 -13.58 -5.33
CA HIS A 352 30.11 -14.27 -4.93
C HIS A 352 31.23 -14.08 -5.95
N ARG A 353 30.92 -14.17 -7.25
CA ARG A 353 31.86 -13.89 -8.33
C ARG A 353 32.40 -12.47 -8.23
N THR A 354 31.54 -11.47 -8.09
CA THR A 354 31.94 -10.06 -7.97
C THR A 354 32.85 -9.84 -6.76
N LYS A 355 32.51 -10.43 -5.62
CA LYS A 355 33.34 -10.37 -4.42
C LYS A 355 34.73 -10.95 -4.64
N SER A 356 34.84 -12.07 -5.35
CA SER A 356 36.14 -12.71 -5.66
C SER A 356 36.96 -11.94 -6.70
N CYS A 357 36.30 -11.35 -7.70
CA CYS A 357 36.98 -10.64 -8.78
C CYS A 357 37.35 -9.19 -8.45
N SER A 358 36.69 -8.56 -7.51
CA SER A 358 36.84 -7.14 -7.18
C SER A 358 37.02 -6.89 -5.68
N PRO A 359 38.05 -7.49 -5.03
CA PRO A 359 38.26 -7.32 -3.59
C PRO A 359 38.60 -5.86 -3.26
N HIS A 360 38.19 -5.43 -2.07
CA HIS A 360 38.39 -4.07 -1.52
C HIS A 360 37.71 -2.93 -2.31
N THR A 361 36.72 -3.26 -3.13
CA THR A 361 35.96 -2.27 -3.90
C THR A 361 34.59 -1.98 -3.27
N GLU A 362 33.88 -0.94 -3.78
CA GLU A 362 32.50 -0.68 -3.39
C GLU A 362 31.57 -1.83 -3.81
N MET A 363 31.85 -2.51 -4.95
CA MET A 363 31.06 -3.65 -5.40
C MET A 363 31.10 -4.83 -4.44
N GLU A 364 32.27 -5.11 -3.82
CA GLU A 364 32.38 -6.11 -2.76
C GLU A 364 31.48 -5.76 -1.57
N LYS A 365 31.53 -4.51 -1.11
CA LYS A 365 30.72 -4.04 0.01
C LYS A 365 29.20 -4.13 -0.29
N TYR A 366 28.79 -3.81 -1.52
CA TYR A 366 27.40 -4.01 -1.96
C TYR A 366 27.05 -5.49 -1.99
N SER A 367 27.92 -6.34 -2.54
CA SER A 367 27.69 -7.79 -2.59
C SER A 367 27.51 -8.40 -1.20
N ASP A 368 28.34 -8.01 -0.24
CA ASP A 368 28.23 -8.48 1.16
C ASP A 368 26.91 -8.01 1.80
N PHE A 369 26.55 -6.75 1.61
CA PHE A 369 25.28 -6.22 2.14
C PHE A 369 24.08 -6.92 1.53
N ILE A 370 24.06 -7.10 0.21
CA ILE A 370 22.96 -7.76 -0.50
C ILE A 370 22.84 -9.22 -0.03
N LEU A 371 23.94 -9.99 0.02
CA LEU A 371 23.92 -11.37 0.51
C LEU A 371 23.34 -11.47 1.91
N SER A 372 23.75 -10.57 2.83
CA SER A 372 23.24 -10.54 4.19
C SER A 372 21.75 -10.13 4.28
N SER A 373 21.26 -9.38 3.30
CA SER A 373 19.86 -8.92 3.23
C SER A 373 18.95 -10.01 2.69
N LEU A 374 19.37 -10.78 1.67
CA LEU A 374 18.55 -11.80 1.01
C LEU A 374 17.97 -12.84 2.00
N ASP A 375 18.75 -13.23 3.01
CA ASP A 375 18.33 -14.20 4.03
C ASP A 375 17.26 -13.64 4.99
N LYS A 376 17.18 -12.31 5.12
CA LYS A 376 16.28 -11.61 6.05
C LYS A 376 15.06 -11.02 5.35
N THR A 377 15.07 -11.00 4.03
CA THR A 377 14.05 -10.29 3.26
C THR A 377 12.68 -10.92 3.44
N LYS A 378 11.76 -10.11 3.97
CA LYS A 378 10.33 -10.39 4.07
C LYS A 378 9.62 -9.64 2.95
N GLN A 379 8.47 -10.14 2.53
CA GLN A 379 7.66 -9.45 1.52
C GLN A 379 7.17 -8.11 2.07
N ARG A 380 7.52 -7.02 1.37
CA ARG A 380 7.10 -5.66 1.69
C ARG A 380 5.72 -5.37 1.09
N GLU A 381 4.92 -4.59 1.80
CA GLU A 381 3.64 -4.08 1.31
C GLU A 381 3.83 -2.80 0.48
N PHE A 382 4.78 -1.96 0.89
CA PHE A 382 5.08 -0.67 0.26
C PHE A 382 6.48 -0.64 -0.34
N VAL A 383 6.65 0.23 -1.33
CA VAL A 383 7.99 0.58 -1.84
C VAL A 383 8.75 1.33 -0.75
N PRO A 384 10.04 1.07 -0.55
CA PRO A 384 10.84 1.85 0.37
C PRO A 384 10.71 3.36 0.17
N SER A 385 10.60 4.11 1.27
CA SER A 385 10.50 5.56 1.26
C SER A 385 11.76 6.21 0.66
N TYR A 386 11.67 7.49 0.32
CA TYR A 386 12.83 8.25 -0.15
C TYR A 386 13.96 8.23 0.89
N GLU A 387 13.63 8.41 2.18
CA GLU A 387 14.59 8.37 3.28
C GLU A 387 15.21 6.97 3.42
N GLU A 388 14.42 5.91 3.37
CA GLU A 388 14.91 4.53 3.43
C GLU A 388 15.88 4.22 2.28
N ILE A 389 15.51 4.55 1.03
CA ILE A 389 16.41 4.33 -0.12
C ILE A 389 17.70 5.12 0.05
N SER A 390 17.64 6.37 0.49
CA SER A 390 18.82 7.22 0.71
C SER A 390 19.80 6.61 1.71
N VAL A 391 19.30 5.91 2.70
CA VAL A 391 20.09 5.19 3.71
C VAL A 391 20.61 3.85 3.15
N LEU A 392 19.77 3.09 2.43
CA LEU A 392 20.13 1.81 1.83
C LEU A 392 21.26 1.93 0.80
N ILE A 393 21.24 2.96 -0.05
CA ILE A 393 22.33 3.19 -1.02
C ILE A 393 23.67 3.48 -0.37
N GLN A 394 23.66 3.89 0.91
CA GLN A 394 24.86 4.07 1.73
C GLN A 394 25.19 2.84 2.58
N ARG A 395 24.37 1.79 2.51
CA ARG A 395 24.46 0.56 3.32
C ARG A 395 24.43 0.84 4.82
N GLN A 396 23.59 1.81 5.22
CA GLN A 396 23.40 2.20 6.61
C GLN A 396 22.04 1.72 7.14
N GLU A 397 21.88 1.78 8.45
CA GLU A 397 20.61 1.49 9.12
C GLU A 397 19.75 2.74 9.20
N LEU A 398 18.44 2.57 9.03
CA LEU A 398 17.47 3.64 9.19
C LEU A 398 17.26 3.94 10.69
N ILE A 399 17.25 5.21 11.08
CA ILE A 399 17.02 5.59 12.48
C ILE A 399 15.52 5.83 12.69
N CYS A 400 14.88 4.89 13.38
CA CYS A 400 13.48 5.04 13.77
C CYS A 400 13.36 5.86 15.05
N THR A 401 12.49 6.86 15.03
CA THR A 401 12.16 7.68 16.21
C THR A 401 10.86 7.18 16.81
N VAL A 402 10.94 6.60 18.00
CA VAL A 402 9.80 6.09 18.77
C VAL A 402 9.51 7.05 19.92
N TYR A 403 8.27 7.55 19.99
CA TYR A 403 7.79 8.37 21.10
C TYR A 403 7.19 7.48 22.20
N TYR A 404 7.18 7.96 23.43
CA TYR A 404 6.52 7.28 24.54
C TYR A 404 5.85 8.28 25.48
N PRO A 405 4.90 7.86 26.34
CA PRO A 405 4.16 8.72 27.23
C PRO A 405 5.06 9.64 28.05
N GLY A 406 4.62 10.88 28.29
CA GLY A 406 5.43 11.89 28.98
C GLY A 406 6.40 12.66 28.08
N SER A 407 6.14 12.71 26.77
CA SER A 407 6.97 13.43 25.77
C SER A 407 8.37 12.86 25.59
N GLY A 408 8.60 11.63 25.99
CA GLY A 408 9.88 10.94 25.80
C GLY A 408 10.09 10.47 24.38
N VAL A 409 11.35 10.31 24.00
CA VAL A 409 11.78 9.90 22.66
C VAL A 409 12.91 8.87 22.77
N CYS A 410 12.77 7.77 22.03
CA CYS A 410 13.80 6.75 21.88
C CYS A 410 14.16 6.62 20.40
N LYS A 411 15.45 6.73 20.07
CA LYS A 411 15.94 6.52 18.70
C LYS A 411 16.56 5.13 18.61
N VAL A 412 16.08 4.33 17.66
CA VAL A 412 16.51 2.94 17.47
C VAL A 412 16.92 2.74 16.01
N PRO A 413 18.10 2.18 15.73
CA PRO A 413 18.45 1.76 14.39
C PRO A 413 17.59 0.56 13.99
N ILE A 414 17.05 0.60 12.78
CA ILE A 414 16.24 -0.47 12.19
C ILE A 414 16.73 -0.81 10.79
N THR A 415 16.44 -2.01 10.35
CA THR A 415 16.62 -2.45 8.97
C THR A 415 15.28 -2.40 8.23
N SER A 416 15.30 -2.60 6.91
CA SER A 416 14.09 -2.73 6.09
C SER A 416 13.19 -3.92 6.48
N HIS A 417 13.66 -4.82 7.32
CA HIS A 417 12.97 -6.06 7.70
C HIS A 417 12.57 -6.10 9.18
N THR A 418 12.98 -5.09 9.95
CA THR A 418 12.68 -5.00 11.38
C THR A 418 11.16 -4.95 11.58
N THR A 419 10.65 -5.89 12.35
CA THR A 419 9.22 -5.96 12.70
C THR A 419 8.91 -5.09 13.92
N ALA A 420 7.64 -4.77 14.10
CA ALA A 420 7.16 -4.03 15.26
C ALA A 420 7.48 -4.77 16.58
N GLY A 421 7.40 -6.11 16.58
CA GLY A 421 7.77 -6.92 17.72
C GLY A 421 9.25 -6.79 18.09
N GLU A 422 10.15 -6.92 17.11
CA GLU A 422 11.60 -6.76 17.31
C GLU A 422 11.94 -5.34 17.80
N LEU A 423 11.29 -4.31 17.25
CA LEU A 423 11.48 -2.93 17.70
C LEU A 423 10.98 -2.71 19.14
N VAL A 424 9.86 -3.32 19.53
CA VAL A 424 9.34 -3.28 20.91
C VAL A 424 10.38 -3.86 21.88
N GLU A 425 10.96 -5.01 21.58
CA GLU A 425 11.99 -5.65 22.44
C GLU A 425 13.24 -4.78 22.58
N GLU A 426 13.68 -4.15 21.50
CA GLU A 426 14.82 -3.22 21.52
C GLU A 426 14.51 -1.98 22.38
N VAL A 427 13.30 -1.42 22.26
CA VAL A 427 12.86 -0.27 23.08
C VAL A 427 12.74 -0.67 24.54
N ILE A 428 12.17 -1.84 24.88
CA ILE A 428 12.12 -2.39 26.25
C ILE A 428 13.54 -2.45 26.86
N THR A 429 14.49 -2.98 26.10
CA THR A 429 15.87 -3.09 26.52
C THR A 429 16.51 -1.72 26.78
N LYS A 430 16.34 -0.78 25.84
CA LYS A 430 16.89 0.59 25.97
C LYS A 430 16.29 1.37 27.13
N LEU A 431 15.00 1.21 27.37
CA LEU A 431 14.27 1.87 28.46
C LEU A 431 14.37 1.12 29.81
N LYS A 432 15.07 -0.02 29.85
CA LYS A 432 15.25 -0.86 31.04
C LYS A 432 13.95 -1.37 31.65
N LEU A 433 12.99 -1.73 30.79
CA LEU A 433 11.67 -2.26 31.17
C LEU A 433 11.59 -3.79 31.14
N THR A 434 12.74 -4.49 31.10
CA THR A 434 12.84 -5.96 30.99
C THR A 434 12.20 -6.73 32.14
N HIS A 435 11.97 -6.09 33.29
CA HIS A 435 11.36 -6.71 34.47
C HIS A 435 9.85 -6.47 34.59
N SER A 436 9.26 -5.71 33.65
CA SER A 436 7.83 -5.48 33.64
C SER A 436 7.05 -6.76 33.37
N LYS A 437 5.95 -6.95 34.08
CA LYS A 437 4.98 -7.99 33.80
C LYS A 437 3.94 -7.54 32.76
N ASN A 438 3.83 -6.24 32.49
CA ASN A 438 2.93 -5.67 31.51
C ASN A 438 3.44 -5.85 30.09
N VAL A 439 2.55 -5.87 29.11
CA VAL A 439 2.88 -5.98 27.69
C VAL A 439 2.88 -4.60 27.05
N PHE A 440 3.93 -4.33 26.29
CA PHE A 440 4.07 -3.12 25.51
C PHE A 440 3.82 -3.40 24.04
N ALA A 441 3.38 -2.39 23.31
CA ALA A 441 3.24 -2.42 21.85
C ALA A 441 3.63 -1.08 21.23
N LEU A 442 3.84 -1.12 19.91
CA LEU A 442 3.94 0.08 19.11
C LEU A 442 2.56 0.46 18.60
N PHE A 443 2.29 1.75 18.62
CA PHE A 443 1.08 2.35 18.08
C PHE A 443 1.43 3.34 16.99
N GLU A 444 0.70 3.31 15.90
CA GLU A 444 0.67 4.42 14.97
C GLU A 444 -0.38 5.42 15.42
N GLN A 445 0.00 6.67 15.51
CA GLN A 445 -0.85 7.71 16.09
C GLN A 445 -0.68 9.04 15.37
N ASN A 446 -1.82 9.72 15.22
CA ASN A 446 -1.89 11.14 14.90
C ASN A 446 -2.87 11.83 15.87
N ASN A 447 -3.28 13.07 15.62
CA ASN A 447 -4.18 13.83 16.50
C ASN A 447 -5.59 13.23 16.64
N HIS A 448 -6.00 12.32 15.75
CA HIS A 448 -7.39 11.80 15.67
C HIS A 448 -7.47 10.29 15.57
N TYR A 449 -6.35 9.63 15.41
CA TYR A 449 -6.30 8.20 15.12
C TYR A 449 -5.18 7.55 15.92
N GLU A 450 -5.49 6.41 16.51
CA GLU A 450 -4.52 5.56 17.21
C GLU A 450 -4.85 4.10 16.91
N GLN A 451 -3.80 3.33 16.58
CA GLN A 451 -3.93 1.89 16.35
C GLN A 451 -2.65 1.16 16.75
N ALA A 452 -2.80 0.04 17.46
CA ALA A 452 -1.69 -0.85 17.78
C ALA A 452 -1.22 -1.58 16.53
N LEU A 453 0.10 -1.67 16.34
CA LEU A 453 0.72 -2.43 15.27
C LEU A 453 0.80 -3.91 15.64
N ALA A 454 0.48 -4.78 14.68
CA ALA A 454 0.72 -6.21 14.83
C ALA A 454 2.24 -6.49 14.93
N LYS A 455 2.64 -7.47 15.76
CA LYS A 455 4.06 -7.80 15.98
C LYS A 455 4.82 -8.11 14.69
N ALA A 456 4.14 -8.71 13.70
CA ALA A 456 4.74 -9.05 12.41
C ALA A 456 4.83 -7.87 11.42
N THR A 457 4.22 -6.72 11.72
CA THR A 457 4.23 -5.54 10.83
C THR A 457 5.64 -5.03 10.65
N ILE A 458 6.06 -4.82 9.40
CA ILE A 458 7.35 -4.22 9.07
C ILE A 458 7.32 -2.73 9.37
N VAL A 459 8.22 -2.28 10.25
CA VAL A 459 8.27 -0.87 10.70
C VAL A 459 8.55 0.08 9.55
N ALA A 460 9.44 -0.28 8.64
CA ALA A 460 9.77 0.53 7.47
C ALA A 460 8.55 0.77 6.56
N ASP A 461 7.63 -0.20 6.42
CA ASP A 461 6.37 -0.01 5.69
C ASP A 461 5.46 1.01 6.37
N THR A 462 5.40 0.99 7.70
CA THR A 462 4.65 1.99 8.47
C THR A 462 5.23 3.40 8.29
N LEU A 463 6.56 3.55 8.33
CA LEU A 463 7.23 4.83 8.08
C LEU A 463 6.99 5.35 6.66
N THR A 464 7.04 4.47 5.65
CA THR A 464 6.68 4.80 4.27
C THR A 464 5.24 5.29 4.16
N ARG A 465 4.31 4.65 4.86
CA ARG A 465 2.91 5.08 4.91
C ARG A 465 2.76 6.48 5.53
N PHE A 466 3.51 6.80 6.58
CA PHE A 466 3.53 8.13 7.20
C PHE A 466 4.05 9.21 6.24
N GLU A 467 5.13 8.93 5.50
CA GLU A 467 5.67 9.83 4.48
C GLU A 467 4.60 10.12 3.41
N ASN A 468 3.90 9.10 2.95
CA ASN A 468 2.84 9.23 1.95
C ASN A 468 1.63 10.02 2.43
N PHE A 469 1.24 9.90 3.70
CA PHE A 469 0.17 10.71 4.28
C PHE A 469 0.59 12.19 4.38
N THR A 470 1.82 12.46 4.79
CA THR A 470 2.34 13.83 4.91
C THR A 470 2.38 14.56 3.56
N CYS A 471 2.68 13.85 2.47
CA CYS A 471 2.69 14.42 1.12
C CYS A 471 1.29 14.80 0.60
N LYS A 472 0.21 14.23 1.14
CA LYS A 472 -1.17 14.42 0.65
C LYS A 472 -1.88 15.63 1.28
N GLU A 473 -1.58 15.93 2.52
CA GLU A 473 -2.33 16.91 3.32
C GLU A 473 -1.66 18.29 3.26
N LYS A 474 -1.85 19.00 2.13
CA LYS A 474 -1.52 20.42 2.04
C LYS A 474 -2.53 21.23 2.87
N GLY A 475 -2.27 21.41 4.17
CA GLY A 475 -3.03 22.35 4.98
C GLY A 475 -3.40 21.96 6.42
N PHE A 476 -3.27 20.72 6.81
CA PHE A 476 -3.38 20.29 8.21
C PHE A 476 -2.14 19.49 8.57
N GLU A 477 -1.37 19.94 9.55
CA GLU A 477 -0.22 19.23 10.11
C GLU A 477 -0.68 18.03 10.96
N THR A 478 -1.26 17.00 10.33
CA THR A 478 -1.47 15.71 10.97
C THR A 478 -0.16 14.94 10.93
N ARG A 479 0.66 15.14 11.94
CA ARG A 479 1.95 14.47 12.04
C ARG A 479 1.76 13.06 12.59
N TRP A 480 1.95 12.05 11.74
CA TRP A 480 2.00 10.65 12.15
C TRP A 480 3.26 10.34 12.93
N ARG A 481 3.14 9.51 13.98
CA ARG A 481 4.26 9.10 14.83
C ARG A 481 4.06 7.67 15.30
N LEU A 482 5.18 7.02 15.63
CA LEU A 482 5.18 5.75 16.34
C LEU A 482 5.29 6.02 17.84
N TYR A 483 4.35 5.47 18.59
CA TYR A 483 4.34 5.53 20.05
C TYR A 483 4.54 4.14 20.64
N PHE A 484 5.36 4.06 21.66
CA PHE A 484 5.56 2.89 22.50
C PHE A 484 4.74 3.09 23.78
N LYS A 485 3.74 2.23 24.01
CA LYS A 485 2.79 2.34 25.13
C LYS A 485 2.54 0.99 25.78
N LEU A 486 2.00 0.99 27.00
CA LEU A 486 1.39 -0.19 27.61
C LEU A 486 0.21 -0.64 26.76
N TYR A 487 0.17 -1.93 26.45
CA TYR A 487 -0.85 -2.55 25.60
C TYR A 487 -1.75 -3.49 26.38
N CYS A 488 -1.15 -4.39 27.21
CA CYS A 488 -1.91 -5.21 28.16
C CYS A 488 -1.47 -4.88 29.59
N PHE A 489 -2.46 -4.55 30.41
CA PHE A 489 -2.27 -4.22 31.83
C PHE A 489 -2.44 -5.51 32.65
N LEU A 490 -1.33 -6.18 32.98
CA LEU A 490 -1.32 -7.42 33.75
C LEU A 490 -0.97 -7.17 35.23
N ASP A 491 -0.16 -6.15 35.49
CA ASP A 491 0.24 -5.73 36.82
C ASP A 491 0.21 -4.20 36.91
N MET A 492 -0.69 -3.68 37.71
CA MET A 492 -0.83 -2.24 37.94
C MET A 492 -0.51 -1.82 39.38
N ASP A 493 -0.38 -2.78 40.29
CA ASP A 493 -0.26 -2.51 41.70
C ASP A 493 1.18 -2.62 42.22
N ASP A 494 1.94 -3.58 41.73
CA ASP A 494 3.31 -3.85 42.17
C ASP A 494 4.37 -3.04 41.39
N VAL A 495 3.95 -2.10 40.52
CA VAL A 495 4.89 -1.28 39.72
C VAL A 495 5.60 -0.27 40.65
N PRO A 496 6.94 -0.23 40.66
CA PRO A 496 7.71 0.73 41.49
C PRO A 496 7.38 2.19 41.13
N LYS A 497 7.07 3.02 42.09
CA LYS A 497 6.61 4.41 41.91
C LYS A 497 7.65 5.33 41.26
N ASP A 498 8.92 4.99 41.34
CA ASP A 498 10.05 5.71 40.74
C ASP A 498 10.42 5.18 39.32
N SER A 499 9.71 4.17 38.84
CA SER A 499 9.96 3.56 37.54
C SER A 499 9.38 4.38 36.37
N LEU A 500 9.98 4.22 35.19
CA LEU A 500 9.43 4.77 33.95
C LEU A 500 8.04 4.17 33.62
N GLU A 501 7.85 2.90 33.94
CA GLU A 501 6.59 2.21 33.75
C GLU A 501 5.45 2.84 34.57
N PHE A 502 5.72 3.26 35.82
CA PHE A 502 4.76 3.98 36.65
C PHE A 502 4.35 5.32 36.01
N SER A 503 5.33 6.00 35.39
CA SER A 503 5.05 7.20 34.61
C SER A 503 4.16 6.90 33.40
N PHE A 504 4.33 5.75 32.75
CA PHE A 504 3.46 5.34 31.65
C PHE A 504 2.01 5.09 32.11
N LEU A 505 1.85 4.41 33.23
CA LEU A 505 0.53 4.21 33.84
C LEU A 505 -0.18 5.55 34.12
N PHE A 506 0.57 6.52 34.67
CA PHE A 506 0.03 7.86 34.95
C PHE A 506 -0.34 8.62 33.67
N GLU A 507 0.55 8.66 32.68
CA GLU A 507 0.30 9.39 31.44
C GLU A 507 -0.85 8.77 30.61
N GLN A 508 -0.92 7.45 30.51
CA GLN A 508 -2.01 6.76 29.80
C GLN A 508 -3.35 6.86 30.58
N ALA A 509 -3.31 6.88 31.93
CA ALA A 509 -4.50 7.17 32.72
C ALA A 509 -5.01 8.59 32.48
N HIS A 510 -4.09 9.57 32.39
CA HIS A 510 -4.45 10.94 32.06
C HIS A 510 -5.02 11.06 30.64
N GLU A 511 -4.42 10.40 29.65
CA GLU A 511 -4.94 10.32 28.29
C GLU A 511 -6.38 9.76 28.27
N ALA A 512 -6.64 8.69 29.02
CA ALA A 512 -7.97 8.11 29.15
C ALA A 512 -8.99 9.09 29.78
N VAL A 513 -8.56 9.87 30.80
CA VAL A 513 -9.40 10.91 31.40
C VAL A 513 -9.78 12.00 30.40
N ILE A 514 -8.82 12.52 29.61
CA ILE A 514 -9.09 13.59 28.65
C ILE A 514 -10.00 13.11 27.53
N HIS A 515 -9.86 11.87 27.09
CA HIS A 515 -10.72 11.26 26.07
C HIS A 515 -12.11 10.89 26.61
N GLY A 516 -12.32 11.02 27.93
CA GLY A 516 -13.61 10.76 28.54
C GLY A 516 -13.92 9.28 28.78
N TYR A 517 -12.91 8.45 28.79
CA TYR A 517 -13.06 7.01 29.06
C TYR A 517 -13.21 6.70 30.57
N LEU A 518 -13.01 7.69 31.44
CA LEU A 518 -13.25 7.55 32.87
C LEU A 518 -14.65 8.09 33.24
N PRO A 519 -15.64 7.23 33.56
CA PRO A 519 -16.94 7.66 33.97
C PRO A 519 -16.88 8.15 35.45
N THR A 520 -16.82 9.44 35.67
CA THR A 520 -16.73 10.05 36.99
C THR A 520 -17.40 11.42 37.02
N ASN A 521 -17.60 11.96 38.25
CA ASN A 521 -18.20 13.28 38.40
C ASN A 521 -17.21 14.41 38.07
N GLU A 522 -17.74 15.58 37.82
CA GLU A 522 -16.99 16.76 37.45
C GLU A 522 -16.00 17.19 38.53
N GLU A 523 -16.36 17.04 39.80
CA GLU A 523 -15.51 17.42 40.93
C GLU A 523 -14.22 16.56 40.98
N THR A 524 -14.36 15.26 40.72
CA THR A 524 -13.22 14.35 40.59
C THR A 524 -12.35 14.72 39.39
N LEU A 525 -12.94 15.05 38.22
CA LEU A 525 -12.21 15.50 37.06
C LEU A 525 -11.42 16.80 37.30
N GLN A 526 -12.01 17.76 38.05
CA GLN A 526 -11.30 18.97 38.49
C GLN A 526 -10.14 18.64 39.42
N SER A 527 -10.28 17.68 40.31
CA SER A 527 -9.21 17.23 41.20
C SER A 527 -8.08 16.56 40.43
N LEU A 528 -8.40 15.70 39.45
CA LEU A 528 -7.41 15.08 38.55
C LEU A 528 -6.69 16.16 37.73
N ALA A 529 -7.39 17.15 37.19
CA ALA A 529 -6.79 18.27 36.48
C ALA A 529 -5.85 19.12 37.38
N ALA A 530 -6.21 19.33 38.63
CA ALA A 530 -5.38 20.03 39.61
C ALA A 530 -4.09 19.25 39.93
N LEU A 531 -4.19 17.94 40.11
CA LEU A 531 -3.02 17.06 40.28
C LEU A 531 -2.14 17.07 39.01
N ARG A 532 -2.74 17.12 37.82
CA ARG A 532 -1.97 17.25 36.59
C ARG A 532 -1.21 18.57 36.52
N LEU A 533 -1.80 19.68 36.94
CA LEU A 533 -1.10 20.97 37.05
C LEU A 533 0.04 20.92 38.07
N GLN A 534 -0.16 20.30 39.22
CA GLN A 534 0.89 20.09 40.23
C GLN A 534 2.06 19.29 39.69
N PHE A 535 1.77 18.23 38.90
CA PHE A 535 2.76 17.43 38.24
C PHE A 535 3.59 18.22 37.21
N LEU A 536 2.94 19.06 36.39
CA LEU A 536 3.58 19.81 35.31
C LEU A 536 4.38 21.01 35.83
N ASN A 537 3.80 21.79 36.75
CA ASN A 537 4.29 23.10 37.15
C ASN A 537 4.84 23.15 38.59
N GLY A 538 4.61 22.12 39.40
CA GLY A 538 4.86 22.19 40.84
C GLY A 538 3.83 23.05 41.57
N ASP A 539 4.21 23.68 42.65
CA ASP A 539 3.33 24.51 43.47
C ASP A 539 2.76 25.71 42.71
N PHE A 540 1.53 26.08 43.06
CA PHE A 540 0.83 27.17 42.39
C PHE A 540 1.65 28.47 42.43
N SER A 541 1.86 29.05 41.26
CA SER A 541 2.42 30.38 41.07
C SER A 541 1.52 31.19 40.10
N PRO A 542 1.22 32.46 40.40
CA PRO A 542 0.43 33.32 39.51
C PRO A 542 1.02 33.46 38.09
N ASN A 543 2.33 33.24 37.94
CA ASN A 543 3.07 33.35 36.66
C ASN A 543 3.34 32.01 36.01
N ALA A 544 2.80 30.90 36.55
CA ALA A 544 3.00 29.58 35.96
C ALA A 544 2.34 29.51 34.57
N PRO A 545 2.97 28.84 33.60
CA PRO A 545 2.35 28.61 32.30
C PRO A 545 1.16 27.67 32.46
N PHE A 546 0.00 28.10 31.98
CA PHE A 546 -1.19 27.24 31.97
C PHE A 546 -1.26 26.50 30.64
N PRO A 547 -1.35 25.16 30.67
CA PRO A 547 -1.70 24.38 29.49
C PRO A 547 -3.14 24.69 29.05
N ARG A 548 -3.48 24.32 27.82
CA ARG A 548 -4.85 24.49 27.34
C ARG A 548 -5.80 23.60 28.15
N LEU A 549 -7.04 24.05 28.36
CA LEU A 549 -8.03 23.31 29.15
C LEU A 549 -8.27 21.90 28.60
N GLU A 550 -8.20 21.74 27.29
CA GLU A 550 -8.31 20.43 26.59
C GLU A 550 -7.19 19.44 26.93
N GLU A 551 -6.06 19.92 27.45
CA GLU A 551 -4.94 19.10 27.92
C GLU A 551 -5.10 18.68 29.40
N LEU A 552 -6.11 19.22 30.11
CA LEU A 552 -6.35 19.01 31.52
C LEU A 552 -7.70 18.36 31.81
N PHE A 553 -8.69 18.65 30.96
CA PHE A 553 -10.09 18.34 31.24
C PHE A 553 -10.83 17.87 29.96
N PRO A 554 -11.72 16.88 30.05
CA PRO A 554 -12.48 16.40 28.90
C PRO A 554 -13.48 17.44 28.39
N ILE A 555 -13.12 18.11 27.32
CA ILE A 555 -13.86 19.25 26.72
C ILE A 555 -15.29 18.90 26.29
N TYR A 556 -15.57 17.64 25.95
CA TYR A 556 -16.92 17.21 25.54
C TYR A 556 -17.97 17.46 26.64
N ILE A 557 -17.57 17.45 27.91
CA ILE A 557 -18.48 17.76 29.05
C ILE A 557 -18.95 19.20 28.97
N LEU A 558 -18.02 20.14 28.72
CA LEU A 558 -18.36 21.55 28.53
C LEU A 558 -19.22 21.75 27.27
N HIS A 559 -18.89 21.08 26.20
CA HIS A 559 -19.69 21.07 24.96
C HIS A 559 -21.12 20.62 25.22
N SER A 560 -21.30 19.51 25.93
CA SER A 560 -22.61 18.95 26.25
C SER A 560 -23.42 19.88 27.12
N ARG A 561 -22.80 20.56 28.13
CA ARG A 561 -23.41 21.54 28.98
C ARG A 561 -23.90 22.76 28.21
N VAL A 562 -23.05 23.34 27.39
CA VAL A 562 -23.39 24.50 26.56
C VAL A 562 -24.49 24.17 25.55
N LEU A 563 -24.48 22.97 24.96
CA LEU A 563 -25.53 22.50 24.07
C LEU A 563 -26.87 22.30 24.82
N ALA A 564 -26.83 21.71 25.99
CA ALA A 564 -28.07 21.48 26.83
C ALA A 564 -28.70 22.81 27.23
N SER A 565 -27.90 23.80 27.62
CA SER A 565 -28.39 25.15 27.99
C SER A 565 -28.83 25.98 26.77
N SER A 566 -28.48 25.56 25.55
CA SER A 566 -28.86 26.25 24.31
C SER A 566 -30.17 25.75 23.70
N LYS A 567 -30.74 24.64 24.19
CA LYS A 567 -32.06 24.18 23.73
C LYS A 567 -33.12 25.11 24.26
N PRO A 568 -33.93 25.78 23.40
CA PRO A 568 -35.04 26.59 23.89
C PRO A 568 -36.03 25.69 24.66
N HIS A 569 -36.42 26.07 25.86
CA HIS A 569 -37.54 25.47 26.59
C HIS A 569 -38.79 25.65 25.72
N ILE A 570 -39.11 24.62 24.92
CA ILE A 570 -40.43 24.54 24.29
C ILE A 570 -41.40 24.21 25.41
N THR A 571 -41.93 25.25 26.03
CA THR A 571 -43.14 25.12 26.79
C THR A 571 -44.25 24.78 25.81
N SER A 572 -44.56 23.50 25.74
CA SER A 572 -45.67 22.95 25.02
C SER A 572 -46.96 23.54 25.53
N LYS A 573 -47.55 24.46 24.80
CA LYS A 573 -49.01 24.64 24.83
C LYS A 573 -49.61 23.76 23.73
N PRO A 574 -50.56 22.90 24.08
CA PRO A 574 -51.28 22.14 23.09
C PRO A 574 -52.34 23.02 22.45
N SER A 575 -52.32 23.25 21.16
CA SER A 575 -53.47 23.76 20.45
C SER A 575 -53.55 23.10 19.06
N CYS A 576 -54.55 22.24 18.99
CA CYS A 576 -55.45 21.86 17.90
C CYS A 576 -54.96 21.50 16.50
N PRO A 577 -55.52 20.43 15.96
CA PRO A 577 -55.28 19.99 14.59
C PRO A 577 -56.24 20.64 13.63
N GLY A 578 -55.74 21.02 12.47
CA GLY A 578 -56.65 21.47 11.39
C GLY A 578 -55.93 21.94 10.13
N LEU A 579 -55.97 21.07 9.16
CA LEU A 579 -56.27 21.33 7.75
C LEU A 579 -55.32 22.22 6.90
N HIS A 580 -54.93 21.64 5.88
CA HIS A 580 -54.90 21.94 4.43
C HIS A 580 -53.55 21.81 3.75
N LYS A 581 -53.48 20.74 2.96
CA LYS A 581 -52.67 20.69 1.77
C LYS A 581 -53.17 21.76 0.78
N GLY A 582 -52.29 22.60 0.30
CA GLY A 582 -52.58 23.54 -0.76
C GLY A 582 -51.30 23.99 -1.47
N LEU A 583 -51.17 23.45 -2.67
CA LEU A 583 -50.31 23.88 -3.77
C LEU A 583 -49.99 25.39 -3.72
N PHE A 584 -48.72 25.73 -3.78
CA PHE A 584 -48.20 26.82 -4.62
C PHE A 584 -46.73 26.57 -4.94
N SER A 585 -46.53 25.96 -6.08
CA SER A 585 -45.27 26.02 -6.83
C SER A 585 -45.22 27.39 -7.49
N GLY A 586 -44.34 28.25 -6.99
CA GLY A 586 -44.11 29.55 -7.59
C GLY A 586 -42.69 30.02 -7.27
N ALA A 587 -41.89 30.08 -8.30
CA ALA A 587 -40.51 30.51 -8.32
C ALA A 587 -40.30 31.87 -7.61
N LEU A 588 -39.47 31.90 -6.57
CA LEU A 588 -38.86 33.11 -6.03
C LEU A 588 -37.35 32.93 -5.97
N PRO A 589 -36.54 33.98 -6.21
CA PRO A 589 -35.10 33.87 -6.45
C PRO A 589 -34.33 33.44 -5.23
N ASN A 590 -33.51 32.41 -5.40
CA ASN A 590 -32.68 31.69 -4.41
C ASN A 590 -31.58 32.53 -3.71
N GLY A 591 -31.57 33.85 -3.82
CA GLY A 591 -30.45 34.66 -3.32
C GLY A 591 -30.60 35.27 -1.91
N LEU A 592 -31.82 35.44 -1.37
CA LEU A 592 -32.04 36.18 -0.13
C LEU A 592 -32.21 35.32 1.12
N TRP A 593 -32.62 34.06 0.98
CA TRP A 593 -32.81 33.15 2.11
C TRP A 593 -31.49 32.51 2.60
N ASN A 594 -30.55 32.29 1.71
CA ASN A 594 -29.24 31.74 2.08
C ASN A 594 -28.43 32.69 2.97
N ASN A 595 -28.48 34.00 2.73
CA ASN A 595 -27.73 34.97 3.53
C ASN A 595 -28.27 35.13 4.95
N SER A 596 -29.58 34.98 5.16
CA SER A 596 -30.17 35.07 6.49
C SER A 596 -29.85 33.82 7.34
N LEU A 597 -29.97 32.62 6.77
CA LEU A 597 -29.63 31.37 7.46
C LEU A 597 -28.13 31.26 7.75
N VAL A 598 -27.27 31.73 6.86
CA VAL A 598 -25.81 31.78 7.07
C VAL A 598 -25.44 32.76 8.19
N LYS A 599 -26.08 33.96 8.21
CA LYS A 599 -25.89 34.93 9.32
C LYS A 599 -26.39 34.35 10.64
N GLN A 600 -27.57 33.73 10.68
CA GLN A 600 -28.13 33.15 11.90
C GLN A 600 -27.25 32.02 12.42
N LYS A 601 -26.75 31.10 11.56
CA LYS A 601 -25.78 30.08 11.94
C LYS A 601 -24.46 30.65 12.43
N ALA A 602 -24.00 31.75 11.83
CA ALA A 602 -22.78 32.44 12.28
C ALA A 602 -22.96 33.07 13.65
N GLU A 603 -24.11 33.73 13.92
CA GLU A 603 -24.43 34.32 15.22
C GLU A 603 -24.62 33.25 16.31
N GLU A 604 -25.28 32.14 16.00
CA GLU A 604 -25.41 30.98 16.90
C GLU A 604 -24.04 30.37 17.22
N SER A 605 -23.19 30.20 16.21
CA SER A 605 -21.81 29.72 16.39
C SER A 605 -20.98 30.68 17.25
N GLN A 606 -21.14 31.98 17.07
CA GLN A 606 -20.42 32.99 17.87
C GLN A 606 -20.93 33.00 19.32
N LYS A 607 -22.23 32.88 19.54
CA LYS A 607 -22.81 32.75 20.89
C LYS A 607 -22.36 31.48 21.59
N PHE A 608 -22.30 30.36 20.85
CA PHE A 608 -21.79 29.10 21.37
C PHE A 608 -20.31 29.22 21.78
N LYS A 609 -19.46 29.80 20.91
CA LYS A 609 -18.04 30.06 21.23
C LYS A 609 -17.87 30.96 22.44
N GLY A 610 -18.71 31.99 22.59
CA GLY A 610 -18.69 32.89 23.75
C GLY A 610 -19.00 32.13 25.05
N ARG A 611 -20.06 31.31 25.06
CA ARG A 611 -20.43 30.47 26.23
C ARG A 611 -19.36 29.42 26.55
N MET A 612 -18.79 28.78 25.52
CA MET A 612 -17.69 27.84 25.71
C MET A 612 -16.47 28.49 26.38
N LYS A 613 -16.15 29.74 26.00
CA LYS A 613 -15.08 30.50 26.63
C LYS A 613 -15.37 30.85 28.10
N GLU A 614 -16.60 31.23 28.41
CA GLU A 614 -17.04 31.54 29.77
C GLU A 614 -17.04 30.29 30.69
N GLU A 615 -17.65 29.19 30.22
CA GLU A 615 -17.63 27.91 30.94
C GLU A 615 -16.21 27.36 31.10
N GLY A 616 -15.35 27.50 30.09
CA GLY A 616 -13.94 27.12 30.17
C GLY A 616 -13.16 27.94 31.22
N ALA A 617 -13.45 29.25 31.32
CA ALA A 617 -12.82 30.12 32.32
C ALA A 617 -13.27 29.76 33.74
N ASN A 618 -14.56 29.48 33.93
CA ASN A 618 -15.14 29.03 35.23
C ASN A 618 -14.52 27.68 35.66
N MET A 619 -14.40 26.74 34.71
CA MET A 619 -13.78 25.44 34.95
C MET A 619 -12.31 25.59 35.35
N MET A 620 -11.55 26.40 34.62
CA MET A 620 -10.14 26.66 34.91
C MET A 620 -9.96 27.30 36.29
N SER A 621 -10.85 28.23 36.69
CA SER A 621 -10.83 28.81 38.04
C SER A 621 -11.04 27.76 39.14
N ALA A 622 -12.01 26.85 38.97
CA ALA A 622 -12.24 25.74 39.88
C ALA A 622 -11.04 24.79 39.98
N ILE A 623 -10.43 24.49 38.86
CA ILE A 623 -9.20 23.64 38.81
C ILE A 623 -8.06 24.32 39.55
N VAL A 624 -7.85 25.63 39.37
CA VAL A 624 -6.79 26.40 40.04
C VAL A 624 -7.01 26.43 41.56
N ASP A 625 -8.25 26.56 42.04
CA ASP A 625 -8.53 26.55 43.51
C ASP A 625 -8.22 25.18 44.12
N LYS A 626 -8.49 24.09 43.42
CA LYS A 626 -8.08 22.75 43.82
C LYS A 626 -6.55 22.55 43.72
N TRP A 627 -5.86 23.15 42.72
CA TRP A 627 -4.41 23.11 42.60
C TRP A 627 -3.74 23.76 43.81
N LYS A 628 -4.24 24.88 44.30
CA LYS A 628 -3.76 25.51 45.54
C LYS A 628 -3.87 24.59 46.77
N ALA A 629 -4.87 23.66 46.78
CA ALA A 629 -5.05 22.74 47.87
C ALA A 629 -4.09 21.54 47.87
N VAL A 630 -3.43 21.24 46.75
CA VAL A 630 -2.47 20.13 46.60
C VAL A 630 -0.99 20.59 46.57
N GLN A 631 -0.72 21.78 47.11
CA GLN A 631 0.66 22.30 47.23
C GLN A 631 1.52 21.43 48.12
N SER A 632 2.83 21.44 47.86
CA SER A 632 3.87 20.66 48.56
C SER A 632 3.93 19.16 48.19
N MET A 633 3.04 18.67 47.33
CA MET A 633 3.13 17.28 46.86
C MET A 633 4.26 17.18 45.82
N ASP A 634 5.13 16.18 46.02
CA ASP A 634 6.14 15.86 45.00
C ASP A 634 5.53 15.14 43.78
N ARG A 635 6.32 15.03 42.71
CA ARG A 635 5.85 14.40 41.47
C ARG A 635 5.39 12.95 41.65
N THR A 636 6.07 12.19 42.47
CA THR A 636 5.79 10.76 42.71
C THR A 636 4.49 10.61 43.52
N GLU A 637 4.32 11.46 44.53
CA GLU A 637 3.12 11.53 45.34
C GLU A 637 1.89 11.95 44.52
N VAL A 638 2.07 12.94 43.64
CA VAL A 638 1.01 13.38 42.71
C VAL A 638 0.58 12.24 41.77
N MET A 639 1.53 11.56 41.15
CA MET A 639 1.22 10.42 40.28
C MET A 639 0.50 9.31 41.05
N ALA A 640 0.96 8.96 42.25
CA ALA A 640 0.35 7.93 43.07
C ALA A 640 -1.07 8.30 43.49
N THR A 641 -1.27 9.56 43.89
CA THR A 641 -2.63 10.07 44.27
C THR A 641 -3.55 10.07 43.07
N TYR A 642 -3.09 10.54 41.92
CA TYR A 642 -3.85 10.53 40.67
C TYR A 642 -4.32 9.10 40.31
N LEU A 643 -3.38 8.16 40.28
CA LEU A 643 -3.67 6.76 39.97
C LEU A 643 -4.61 6.13 41.01
N SER A 644 -4.48 6.47 42.29
CA SER A 644 -5.39 5.95 43.35
C SER A 644 -6.84 6.39 43.12
N ILE A 645 -7.06 7.59 42.56
CA ILE A 645 -8.39 8.07 42.23
C ILE A 645 -8.93 7.33 40.98
N VAL A 646 -8.13 7.20 39.94
CA VAL A 646 -8.55 6.55 38.70
C VAL A 646 -8.81 5.06 38.89
N LYS A 647 -8.03 4.38 39.73
CA LYS A 647 -8.20 2.95 40.07
C LYS A 647 -9.51 2.64 40.85
N GLN A 648 -10.21 3.64 41.36
CA GLN A 648 -11.52 3.42 42.01
C GLN A 648 -12.59 2.94 41.02
N TRP A 649 -12.40 3.21 39.71
CA TRP A 649 -13.29 2.66 38.72
C TRP A 649 -12.90 1.20 38.40
N SER A 650 -13.88 0.29 38.55
CA SER A 650 -13.66 -1.16 38.33
C SER A 650 -13.22 -1.52 36.88
N GLY A 651 -13.49 -0.66 35.91
CA GLY A 651 -13.07 -0.80 34.53
C GLY A 651 -11.67 -0.23 34.21
N TYR A 652 -10.99 0.32 35.23
CA TYR A 652 -9.60 0.81 35.01
C TYR A 652 -8.67 -0.34 34.60
N GLY A 653 -7.78 -0.09 33.65
CA GLY A 653 -6.94 -1.13 33.05
C GLY A 653 -7.60 -1.91 31.91
N SER A 654 -8.86 -1.57 31.54
CA SER A 654 -9.50 -2.06 30.34
C SER A 654 -9.20 -1.15 29.16
N THR A 655 -8.89 -1.73 28.01
CA THR A 655 -8.89 -1.02 26.72
C THR A 655 -10.32 -0.96 26.22
N LEU A 656 -10.83 0.25 25.98
CA LEU A 656 -12.21 0.50 25.57
C LEU A 656 -12.34 0.65 24.06
N PHE A 657 -13.26 -0.08 23.46
CA PHE A 657 -13.61 -0.01 22.06
C PHE A 657 -15.05 0.47 21.87
N GLU A 658 -15.26 1.42 20.96
CA GLU A 658 -16.61 1.87 20.63
C GLU A 658 -17.30 0.82 19.76
N ILE A 659 -18.53 0.45 20.16
CA ILE A 659 -19.38 -0.53 19.48
C ILE A 659 -20.62 0.20 18.97
N ASP A 660 -20.88 0.12 17.68
CA ASP A 660 -22.02 0.78 17.03
C ASP A 660 -23.34 0.02 17.27
N PHE A 661 -23.25 -1.30 17.29
CA PHE A 661 -24.40 -2.17 17.51
C PHE A 661 -24.00 -3.42 18.30
N TYR A 662 -24.89 -3.83 19.21
CA TYR A 662 -24.73 -5.06 19.99
C TYR A 662 -26.03 -5.87 19.96
N MET A 663 -25.91 -7.17 19.70
CA MET A 663 -27.02 -8.12 19.74
C MET A 663 -26.62 -9.35 20.57
N SER A 664 -27.51 -9.75 21.46
CA SER A 664 -27.40 -11.00 22.23
C SER A 664 -28.72 -11.72 22.28
N SER A 665 -28.75 -12.90 22.88
CA SER A 665 -29.97 -13.67 23.15
C SER A 665 -30.97 -12.91 24.03
N VAL A 666 -30.55 -11.88 24.77
CA VAL A 666 -31.38 -11.06 25.67
C VAL A 666 -32.00 -9.87 24.95
N GLY A 667 -31.42 -9.40 23.87
CA GLY A 667 -31.92 -8.26 23.10
C GLY A 667 -30.88 -7.62 22.20
N SER A 668 -31.29 -6.60 21.47
CA SER A 668 -30.44 -5.77 20.63
C SER A 668 -30.39 -4.34 21.17
N PHE A 669 -29.21 -3.75 21.15
CA PHE A 669 -28.98 -2.37 21.58
C PHE A 669 -28.40 -1.59 20.40
N SER A 670 -29.10 -0.56 19.95
CA SER A 670 -28.70 0.36 18.89
C SER A 670 -28.03 1.64 19.42
N GLN A 671 -27.71 1.68 20.71
CA GLN A 671 -26.95 2.78 21.31
C GLN A 671 -25.47 2.46 21.26
N ARG A 672 -24.64 3.49 21.12
CA ARG A 672 -23.19 3.34 21.24
C ARG A 672 -22.83 2.83 22.62
N LEU A 673 -22.09 1.74 22.64
CA LEU A 673 -21.60 1.08 23.84
C LEU A 673 -20.08 1.06 23.81
N TRP A 674 -19.48 0.84 24.96
CA TRP A 674 -18.06 0.52 25.07
C TRP A 674 -17.87 -0.95 25.43
N LEU A 675 -17.03 -1.64 24.64
CA LEU A 675 -16.50 -2.95 25.00
C LEU A 675 -15.14 -2.74 25.68
N GLY A 676 -15.06 -3.01 26.97
CA GLY A 676 -13.83 -3.00 27.75
C GLY A 676 -13.20 -4.38 27.79
N ILE A 677 -11.92 -4.44 27.45
CA ILE A 677 -11.12 -5.66 27.43
C ILE A 677 -9.98 -5.51 28.42
N ASN A 678 -9.89 -6.41 29.40
CA ASN A 678 -8.84 -6.42 30.41
C ASN A 678 -8.26 -7.82 30.60
N ALA A 679 -7.39 -7.98 31.60
CA ALA A 679 -6.71 -9.24 31.90
C ALA A 679 -7.67 -10.41 32.28
N THR A 680 -8.89 -10.14 32.71
CA THR A 680 -9.80 -11.16 33.26
C THR A 680 -11.08 -11.35 32.48
N SER A 681 -11.56 -10.30 31.79
CA SER A 681 -12.91 -10.29 31.25
C SER A 681 -13.10 -9.35 30.05
N LEU A 682 -14.17 -9.60 29.33
CA LEU A 682 -14.81 -8.67 28.40
C LEU A 682 -16.01 -8.04 29.12
N SER A 683 -16.08 -6.72 29.18
CA SER A 683 -17.15 -6.02 29.91
C SER A 683 -17.82 -4.96 29.02
N LEU A 684 -19.14 -4.87 29.06
CA LEU A 684 -19.92 -3.92 28.29
C LEU A 684 -20.39 -2.77 29.17
N TYR A 685 -20.14 -1.55 28.74
CA TYR A 685 -20.54 -0.32 29.44
C TYR A 685 -21.42 0.53 28.55
N LYS A 686 -22.40 1.17 29.11
CA LYS A 686 -23.05 2.30 28.46
C LYS A 686 -22.20 3.55 28.63
N HIS A 687 -22.26 4.41 27.64
CA HIS A 687 -21.46 5.63 27.65
C HIS A 687 -21.74 6.49 28.88
N GLY A 688 -20.73 6.70 29.74
CA GLY A 688 -20.80 7.52 30.95
C GLY A 688 -21.30 6.78 32.21
N GLU A 689 -21.64 5.48 32.14
CA GLU A 689 -22.00 4.66 33.31
C GLU A 689 -20.75 4.02 33.94
N VAL A 690 -20.73 3.97 35.27
CA VAL A 690 -19.59 3.43 36.04
C VAL A 690 -19.59 1.90 36.00
N ASP A 691 -20.77 1.29 36.06
CA ASP A 691 -20.95 -0.14 36.15
C ASP A 691 -21.15 -0.77 34.77
N SER A 692 -20.51 -1.90 34.54
CA SER A 692 -20.77 -2.72 33.36
C SER A 692 -22.17 -3.38 33.52
N PHE A 693 -22.95 -3.35 32.44
CA PHE A 693 -24.25 -4.07 32.47
C PHE A 693 -24.09 -5.55 32.07
N GLU A 694 -22.98 -5.93 31.48
CA GLU A 694 -22.62 -7.31 31.17
C GLU A 694 -21.10 -7.48 31.28
N SER A 695 -20.65 -8.56 31.92
CA SER A 695 -19.24 -8.91 32.06
C SER A 695 -19.05 -10.41 31.89
N ILE A 696 -18.09 -10.79 31.04
CA ILE A 696 -17.86 -12.15 30.62
C ILE A 696 -16.42 -12.49 30.95
N GLN A 697 -16.21 -13.45 31.83
CA GLN A 697 -14.89 -13.95 32.15
C GLN A 697 -14.35 -14.81 30.98
N TYR A 698 -13.04 -14.74 30.70
CA TYR A 698 -12.43 -15.56 29.63
C TYR A 698 -12.71 -17.05 29.78
N SER A 699 -12.80 -17.57 31.01
CA SER A 699 -13.16 -18.97 31.31
C SER A 699 -14.55 -19.39 30.84
N GLN A 700 -15.44 -18.43 30.56
CA GLN A 700 -16.81 -18.66 30.10
C GLN A 700 -16.92 -18.64 28.57
N ILE A 701 -15.90 -18.08 27.87
CA ILE A 701 -15.89 -17.94 26.42
C ILE A 701 -15.54 -19.28 25.80
N THR A 702 -16.45 -19.82 24.99
CA THR A 702 -16.23 -21.06 24.23
C THR A 702 -15.55 -20.81 22.90
N SER A 703 -15.87 -19.70 22.23
CA SER A 703 -15.21 -19.27 21.01
C SER A 703 -15.40 -17.77 20.77
N PHE A 704 -14.47 -17.15 20.07
CA PHE A 704 -14.61 -15.78 19.58
C PHE A 704 -13.93 -15.66 18.22
N GLY A 705 -14.33 -14.68 17.43
CA GLY A 705 -13.72 -14.47 16.12
C GLY A 705 -14.42 -13.42 15.27
N VAL A 706 -13.89 -13.24 14.09
CA VAL A 706 -14.37 -12.31 13.08
C VAL A 706 -15.35 -13.03 12.18
N SER A 707 -16.57 -12.51 12.07
CA SER A 707 -17.57 -13.05 11.14
C SER A 707 -17.48 -12.38 9.75
N ASP A 708 -17.20 -11.07 9.75
CA ASP A 708 -16.93 -10.28 8.57
C ASP A 708 -16.09 -9.04 8.97
N ASN A 709 -15.73 -8.18 8.02
CA ASN A 709 -14.83 -7.03 8.25
C ASN A 709 -15.32 -6.01 9.30
N SER A 710 -16.55 -6.12 9.78
CA SER A 710 -17.15 -5.21 10.74
C SER A 710 -17.85 -5.91 11.90
N THR A 711 -17.83 -7.24 11.95
CA THR A 711 -18.60 -8.03 12.92
C THR A 711 -17.69 -8.94 13.74
N PHE A 712 -17.63 -8.69 15.04
CA PHE A 712 -16.97 -9.51 16.04
C PHE A 712 -18.00 -10.35 16.80
N LYS A 713 -17.74 -11.64 16.94
CA LYS A 713 -18.65 -12.59 17.58
C LYS A 713 -17.97 -13.26 18.77
N VAL A 714 -18.73 -13.41 19.88
CA VAL A 714 -18.30 -14.14 21.07
C VAL A 714 -19.40 -15.15 21.45
N SER A 715 -19.00 -16.38 21.70
CA SER A 715 -19.89 -17.46 22.13
C SER A 715 -19.59 -17.81 23.59
N VAL A 716 -20.64 -17.90 24.41
CA VAL A 716 -20.59 -18.27 25.84
C VAL A 716 -21.62 -19.38 26.08
N GLY A 717 -21.17 -20.63 26.07
CA GLY A 717 -22.07 -21.77 26.08
C GLY A 717 -23.01 -21.75 24.86
N GLU A 718 -24.32 -21.70 25.07
CA GLU A 718 -25.34 -21.61 24.00
C GLU A 718 -25.67 -20.17 23.57
N LYS A 719 -25.11 -19.16 24.25
CA LYS A 719 -25.38 -17.74 23.97
C LYS A 719 -24.37 -17.22 22.95
N GLU A 720 -24.87 -16.55 21.93
CA GLU A 720 -24.06 -15.81 20.96
C GLU A 720 -24.24 -14.30 21.16
N MET A 721 -23.13 -13.59 21.12
CA MET A 721 -23.08 -12.14 21.17
C MET A 721 -22.38 -11.62 19.95
N ILE A 722 -22.97 -10.64 19.29
CA ILE A 722 -22.53 -10.06 18.04
C ILE A 722 -22.32 -8.57 18.25
N PHE A 723 -21.15 -8.09 17.86
CA PHE A 723 -20.72 -6.70 17.97
C PHE A 723 -20.37 -6.15 16.59
N GLU A 724 -20.97 -5.04 16.21
CA GLU A 724 -20.58 -4.28 15.01
C GLU A 724 -19.62 -3.17 15.40
N THR A 725 -18.43 -3.20 14.82
CA THR A 725 -17.37 -2.22 15.03
C THR A 725 -16.37 -2.24 13.89
N SER A 726 -15.74 -1.11 13.61
CA SER A 726 -14.62 -1.02 12.65
C SER A 726 -13.29 -1.54 13.21
N LYS A 727 -13.24 -1.94 14.50
CA LYS A 727 -12.04 -2.31 15.25
C LYS A 727 -11.91 -3.81 15.53
N VAL A 728 -12.50 -4.64 14.68
CA VAL A 728 -12.58 -6.10 14.89
C VAL A 728 -11.20 -6.76 15.02
N ASP A 729 -10.26 -6.38 14.14
CA ASP A 729 -8.91 -6.94 14.16
C ASP A 729 -8.14 -6.54 15.43
N GLU A 730 -8.27 -5.28 15.87
CA GLU A 730 -7.63 -4.80 17.10
C GLU A 730 -8.18 -5.51 18.35
N ILE A 731 -9.49 -5.70 18.42
CA ILE A 731 -10.17 -6.44 19.50
C ILE A 731 -9.66 -7.88 19.55
N THR A 732 -9.63 -8.56 18.40
CA THR A 732 -9.18 -9.94 18.30
C THR A 732 -7.71 -10.08 18.69
N GLN A 733 -6.85 -9.17 18.22
CA GLN A 733 -5.43 -9.16 18.56
C GLN A 733 -5.20 -8.94 20.06
N LEU A 734 -5.94 -8.02 20.68
CA LEU A 734 -5.82 -7.73 22.12
C LEU A 734 -6.25 -8.92 22.98
N ILE A 735 -7.39 -9.54 22.67
CA ILE A 735 -7.89 -10.72 23.39
C ILE A 735 -6.88 -11.87 23.27
N ASN A 736 -6.39 -12.16 22.07
CA ASN A 736 -5.38 -13.20 21.85
C ASN A 736 -4.09 -12.92 22.66
N THR A 737 -3.69 -11.66 22.75
CA THR A 737 -2.50 -11.28 23.52
C THR A 737 -2.72 -11.54 25.01
N TYR A 738 -3.87 -11.14 25.59
CA TYR A 738 -4.19 -11.43 27.00
C TYR A 738 -4.26 -12.93 27.26
N LEU A 739 -4.94 -13.70 26.43
CA LEU A 739 -5.05 -15.17 26.57
C LEU A 739 -3.69 -15.85 26.51
N THR A 740 -2.80 -15.42 25.61
CA THR A 740 -1.44 -15.95 25.50
C THR A 740 -0.63 -15.65 26.77
N CYS A 741 -0.72 -14.44 27.28
CA CYS A 741 -0.01 -14.06 28.53
C CYS A 741 -0.52 -14.84 29.76
N ILE A 742 -1.84 -15.07 29.84
CA ILE A 742 -2.44 -15.81 30.96
C ILE A 742 -2.08 -17.30 30.89
N SER A 743 -2.05 -17.88 29.66
CA SER A 743 -1.76 -19.31 29.47
C SER A 743 -0.29 -19.66 29.71
N ASN A 744 0.64 -18.75 29.39
CA ASN A 744 2.08 -19.00 29.50
C ASN A 744 2.71 -18.51 30.80
N GLY A 745 1.96 -17.85 31.68
CA GLY A 745 2.53 -17.12 32.82
C GLY A 745 3.37 -15.91 32.36
N PRO A 746 3.94 -15.10 33.26
CA PRO A 746 4.84 -14.02 32.88
C PRO A 746 6.05 -14.62 32.15
N PRO A 747 6.50 -14.04 31.01
CA PRO A 747 7.63 -14.56 30.27
C PRO A 747 8.87 -14.56 31.15
N LEU A 748 9.49 -15.73 31.31
CA LEU A 748 10.77 -15.85 31.98
C LEU A 748 11.81 -15.11 31.14
N PRO A 749 12.66 -14.26 31.74
CA PRO A 749 13.71 -13.56 31.00
C PRO A 749 14.72 -14.58 30.48
N GLY A 750 14.76 -14.85 29.18
CA GLY A 750 15.77 -15.65 28.52
C GLY A 750 15.31 -16.72 27.53
N GLU A 751 14.01 -16.96 27.33
CA GLU A 751 13.53 -18.00 26.41
C GLU A 751 12.69 -17.45 25.24
N CYS A 752 13.19 -16.48 24.51
CA CYS A 752 12.56 -15.97 23.28
C CYS A 752 13.44 -16.21 22.06
N SER A 753 13.57 -17.44 21.57
CA SER A 753 14.03 -17.60 20.18
C SER A 753 13.75 -18.90 19.46
N SER A 754 12.90 -19.83 19.97
CA SER A 754 12.73 -21.08 19.23
C SER A 754 11.34 -21.75 19.21
N ARG A 755 10.26 -21.06 19.55
CA ARG A 755 8.94 -21.72 19.50
C ARG A 755 7.84 -20.82 18.94
N TYR A 756 7.90 -20.43 17.69
CA TYR A 756 6.71 -20.01 16.93
C TYR A 756 6.97 -20.22 15.44
N SER A 757 6.84 -21.48 15.03
CA SER A 757 6.48 -21.86 13.67
C SER A 757 5.26 -22.77 13.77
N GLU A 758 4.08 -22.21 13.99
CA GLU A 758 2.82 -22.92 13.75
C GLU A 758 1.94 -22.00 12.89
N ASP A 759 1.68 -22.55 11.73
CA ASP A 759 0.85 -22.04 10.63
C ASP A 759 -0.57 -21.77 11.14
N PRO A 760 -1.16 -20.59 10.94
CA PRO A 760 -2.54 -20.27 11.36
C PRO A 760 -3.63 -21.02 10.58
N SER A 761 -3.28 -21.92 9.66
CA SER A 761 -4.23 -22.62 8.76
C SER A 761 -4.85 -23.91 9.32
N GLN A 762 -4.63 -24.26 10.61
CA GLN A 762 -5.16 -25.50 11.19
C GLN A 762 -6.10 -25.33 12.40
N LEU A 763 -6.77 -24.20 12.55
CA LEU A 763 -7.90 -24.09 13.48
C LEU A 763 -9.11 -23.53 12.72
N VAL A 764 -9.84 -24.42 12.08
CA VAL A 764 -11.24 -24.24 11.66
C VAL A 764 -12.15 -24.68 12.80
#